data_5c5148a950462129cf5e17d6f924b9ed
#
_entry.id   5c5148a950462129cf5e17d6f924b9ed
#
_cell.length_a   1.000
_cell.length_b   1.000
_cell.length_c   1.000
_cell.angle_alpha   90.00
_cell.angle_beta   90.00
_cell.angle_gamma   90.00
#
_symmetry.space_group_name_H-M   'P 1'
#
loop_
_entity.id
_entity.type
_entity.pdbx_description
1 polymer ?
#
loop_
_entity_poly.entity_id
_entity_poly.type
_entity_poly.pdbx_seq_one_letter_code
_entity_poly.pdbx_strand_id
1 'polypeptide(L)'
;MRLFWPVGLFLSAMLAIAFSAKAVFAEERSPNVIFIFVDDQGYYDLGCYGASEVETPHIDAMAKAGTRFTDYYAAAPICSPSRAGLLTGCYPRRVGNHIWVHRADSDSGIHPDELTMAELFQQNGYATACIGKWHLGFSEPFLPKNQGFDHYFGLLHNLDPVEVVYFGDEGVPLMRNDDVVKQPADPSELARLYTDEAIQFIKKNKSQPFFLYLPHTMLHNPLGVSEEFKGTSKWGEYGDAIQEMDHHVGRLFKTLEANELQDRTVVIYASDNGRGPGRTPEQPIRGRKLSTYEGGMRVPAIAWGPGVGLQSGAESSAAIRAMDWYPTLATLAGIKVPEGPVIDGRDISPLLKGETEFVPAPGLNKSLNAKVPLRRRWDPPGEWKPLIKRHEYNDAFFYHGSQGALSAVRWKNWKLYLNPSLELYDLSKDPGEKTLVRNGEILRKLRGMAVLFQQEMRMDARDAGQRKRSQDDRTMISHDVKGALHERLDVTYASYGDRTLEMDIYRPREAWGKLPAIVCIHGGGWAKGNRKNHTNVAQALAARGYVAATISYRLSGEAPFPAAIQDCKAAVRYLRANANELGIDEEHIGAVGLSAGGHLTALLATSGEVADLEGEGGNVEYSSTIQAAVPMGAQTHLMSLRNREVSASQDRGGIWQQFLSGSQTENPAAYKLASPLEHLDASDPPCWFITGEKDDESTRAKEFRHKAKQLEISGGLTVVDGAPHPFLGKQVWFDQMVERSDRFFREHLVK
;
A
#
# COMPACT_ATOMS: atom_id res chain seq x y z
N MET A 1 -92.53 -21.05 -19.97
CA MET A 1 -91.72 -19.94 -19.37
C MET A 1 -90.28 -20.37 -19.31
N ARG A 2 -89.45 -19.96 -20.25
CA ARG A 2 -87.98 -20.23 -20.25
C ARG A 2 -87.27 -18.97 -19.84
N LEU A 3 -86.56 -19.00 -18.73
CA LEU A 3 -85.70 -17.91 -18.29
C LEU A 3 -84.37 -18.00 -19.06
N PHE A 4 -84.05 -16.91 -19.84
CA PHE A 4 -82.76 -16.65 -20.36
C PHE A 4 -82.01 -15.78 -19.34
N TRP A 5 -80.85 -16.23 -18.84
CA TRP A 5 -79.92 -15.48 -18.08
C TRP A 5 -78.75 -14.99 -18.98
N PRO A 6 -78.29 -13.74 -18.88
CA PRO A 6 -77.30 -13.23 -19.80
C PRO A 6 -75.85 -13.60 -19.35
N VAL A 7 -75.21 -14.43 -20.18
CA VAL A 7 -73.83 -14.91 -20.01
C VAL A 7 -72.78 -13.80 -20.34
N GLY A 8 -73.28 -12.60 -20.76
CA GLY A 8 -72.39 -11.51 -21.25
C GLY A 8 -71.64 -10.68 -20.19
N LEU A 9 -72.06 -10.65 -18.92
CA LEU A 9 -71.48 -9.79 -17.89
C LEU A 9 -70.31 -10.40 -17.13
N PHE A 10 -70.11 -11.72 -17.15
CA PHE A 10 -69.02 -12.37 -16.44
C PHE A 10 -67.69 -12.37 -17.22
N LEU A 11 -67.72 -12.33 -18.56
CA LEU A 11 -66.47 -12.28 -19.35
C LEU A 11 -65.79 -10.88 -19.32
N SER A 12 -66.56 -9.82 -19.19
CA SER A 12 -66.00 -8.45 -19.11
C SER A 12 -65.35 -8.16 -17.77
N ALA A 13 -65.83 -8.74 -16.67
CA ALA A 13 -65.24 -8.62 -15.33
C ALA A 13 -63.92 -9.41 -15.16
N MET A 14 -63.83 -10.60 -15.79
CA MET A 14 -62.57 -11.38 -15.77
C MET A 14 -61.48 -10.76 -16.66
N LEU A 15 -61.80 -10.11 -17.77
CA LEU A 15 -60.79 -9.39 -18.58
C LEU A 15 -60.30 -8.09 -17.91
N ALA A 16 -61.16 -7.38 -17.16
CA ALA A 16 -60.76 -6.21 -16.41
C ALA A 16 -59.85 -6.55 -15.19
N ILE A 17 -60.11 -7.69 -14.54
CA ILE A 17 -59.26 -8.21 -13.43
C ILE A 17 -57.90 -8.71 -13.97
N ALA A 18 -57.86 -9.32 -15.16
CA ALA A 18 -56.62 -9.76 -15.80
C ALA A 18 -55.73 -8.60 -16.30
N PHE A 19 -56.33 -7.45 -16.66
CA PHE A 19 -55.59 -6.24 -17.02
C PHE A 19 -55.11 -5.42 -15.80
N SER A 20 -55.87 -5.43 -14.68
CA SER A 20 -55.42 -4.82 -13.41
C SER A 20 -54.39 -5.65 -12.68
N ALA A 21 -54.37 -6.97 -12.86
CA ALA A 21 -53.33 -7.83 -12.23
C ALA A 21 -51.98 -7.78 -12.92
N LYS A 22 -51.89 -7.29 -14.18
CA LYS A 22 -50.60 -7.03 -14.86
C LYS A 22 -49.94 -5.70 -14.53
N ALA A 23 -50.62 -4.81 -13.80
CA ALA A 23 -50.09 -3.52 -13.41
C ALA A 23 -49.56 -3.46 -11.97
N VAL A 24 -49.50 -4.57 -11.23
CA VAL A 24 -49.18 -4.57 -9.78
C VAL A 24 -47.95 -5.41 -9.41
N PHE A 25 -47.29 -6.04 -10.36
CA PHE A 25 -45.96 -6.65 -10.10
C PHE A 25 -44.96 -6.19 -11.19
N ALA A 26 -44.64 -4.89 -11.24
CA ALA A 26 -43.30 -4.55 -11.58
C ALA A 26 -42.45 -5.09 -10.40
N GLU A 27 -41.87 -6.27 -10.53
CA GLU A 27 -40.81 -6.71 -9.66
C GLU A 27 -39.85 -5.50 -9.50
N GLU A 28 -39.75 -4.97 -8.29
CA GLU A 28 -38.72 -3.96 -8.00
C GLU A 28 -37.36 -4.64 -8.23
N ARG A 29 -36.91 -4.56 -9.48
CA ARG A 29 -35.61 -5.14 -9.83
C ARG A 29 -34.56 -4.37 -9.08
N SER A 30 -33.74 -5.07 -8.32
CA SER A 30 -32.60 -4.50 -7.62
C SER A 30 -31.76 -3.60 -8.55
N PRO A 31 -31.33 -2.41 -8.11
CA PRO A 31 -30.62 -1.48 -8.97
C PRO A 31 -29.25 -2.00 -9.39
N ASN A 32 -28.79 -1.63 -10.57
CA ASN A 32 -27.40 -1.79 -10.94
C ASN A 32 -26.53 -0.80 -10.15
N VAL A 33 -25.28 -1.15 -9.95
CA VAL A 33 -24.29 -0.29 -9.29
C VAL A 33 -23.06 -0.18 -10.16
N ILE A 34 -22.64 1.05 -10.45
CA ILE A 34 -21.37 1.38 -11.11
C ILE A 34 -20.56 2.24 -10.15
N PHE A 35 -19.37 1.81 -9.79
CA PHE A 35 -18.43 2.58 -8.96
C PHE A 35 -17.20 2.97 -9.78
N ILE A 36 -17.14 4.21 -10.25
CA ILE A 36 -16.00 4.78 -10.96
C ILE A 36 -15.03 5.31 -9.92
N PHE A 37 -13.82 4.72 -9.86
CA PHE A 37 -12.83 5.03 -8.84
C PHE A 37 -11.51 5.45 -9.51
N VAL A 38 -11.21 6.74 -9.48
CA VAL A 38 -10.08 7.33 -10.19
C VAL A 38 -8.84 7.33 -9.29
N ASP A 39 -7.67 7.09 -9.87
CA ASP A 39 -6.40 7.06 -9.15
C ASP A 39 -5.75 8.46 -9.11
N ASP A 40 -5.31 8.91 -7.94
CA ASP A 40 -4.55 10.15 -7.74
C ASP A 40 -5.26 11.46 -8.18
N GLN A 41 -6.59 11.55 -8.16
CA GLN A 41 -7.31 12.76 -8.50
C GLN A 41 -7.47 13.70 -7.29
N GLY A 42 -7.06 14.94 -7.45
CA GLY A 42 -7.20 15.96 -6.43
C GLY A 42 -8.60 16.55 -6.33
N TYR A 43 -8.92 17.14 -5.17
CA TYR A 43 -10.24 17.71 -4.88
C TYR A 43 -10.67 18.79 -5.88
N TYR A 44 -9.76 19.63 -6.34
CA TYR A 44 -10.03 20.75 -7.24
C TYR A 44 -9.80 20.44 -8.73
N ASP A 45 -9.86 19.17 -9.14
CA ASP A 45 -9.49 18.74 -10.49
C ASP A 45 -10.68 18.65 -11.48
N LEU A 46 -11.89 18.94 -11.02
CA LEU A 46 -13.10 18.88 -11.81
C LEU A 46 -13.78 20.26 -11.85
N GLY A 47 -14.50 20.59 -12.94
CA GLY A 47 -15.24 21.83 -13.08
C GLY A 47 -16.21 22.08 -11.93
N CYS A 48 -17.01 21.08 -11.55
CA CYS A 48 -17.93 21.14 -10.41
C CYS A 48 -17.23 21.25 -9.04
N TYR A 49 -15.91 21.07 -8.98
CA TYR A 49 -15.07 21.29 -7.79
C TYR A 49 -14.15 22.51 -7.91
N GLY A 50 -14.30 23.33 -8.97
CA GLY A 50 -13.64 24.62 -9.11
C GLY A 50 -12.46 24.66 -10.10
N ALA A 51 -12.20 23.61 -10.86
CA ALA A 51 -11.26 23.66 -11.99
C ALA A 51 -11.85 24.59 -13.08
N SER A 52 -11.10 25.60 -13.49
CA SER A 52 -11.55 26.58 -14.51
C SER A 52 -10.87 26.41 -15.87
N GLU A 53 -9.82 25.61 -15.94
CA GLU A 53 -8.96 25.43 -17.11
C GLU A 53 -8.91 23.99 -17.62
N VAL A 54 -9.72 23.12 -17.02
CA VAL A 54 -9.95 21.73 -17.43
C VAL A 54 -11.46 21.54 -17.59
N GLU A 55 -11.89 21.05 -18.74
CA GLU A 55 -13.29 20.88 -19.06
C GLU A 55 -13.76 19.47 -18.69
N THR A 56 -14.77 19.37 -17.81
CA THR A 56 -15.34 18.09 -17.36
C THR A 56 -16.88 18.08 -17.49
N PRO A 57 -17.44 18.36 -18.68
CA PRO A 57 -18.86 18.59 -18.86
C PRO A 57 -19.74 17.39 -18.49
N HIS A 58 -19.27 16.16 -18.66
CA HIS A 58 -20.04 14.95 -18.36
C HIS A 58 -20.07 14.65 -16.86
N ILE A 59 -18.94 14.80 -16.17
CA ILE A 59 -18.86 14.64 -14.70
C ILE A 59 -19.60 15.80 -14.02
N ASP A 60 -19.49 17.03 -14.56
CA ASP A 60 -20.25 18.20 -14.06
C ASP A 60 -21.75 18.01 -14.23
N ALA A 61 -22.20 17.43 -15.36
CA ALA A 61 -23.59 17.07 -15.57
C ALA A 61 -24.06 15.98 -14.59
N MET A 62 -23.22 15.00 -14.31
CA MET A 62 -23.48 13.98 -13.28
C MET A 62 -23.66 14.63 -11.90
N ALA A 63 -22.77 15.56 -11.53
CA ALA A 63 -22.86 16.30 -10.26
C ALA A 63 -24.14 17.15 -10.19
N LYS A 64 -24.50 17.83 -11.27
CA LYS A 64 -25.72 18.63 -11.38
C LYS A 64 -27.00 17.82 -11.28
N ALA A 65 -26.98 16.56 -11.77
CA ALA A 65 -28.13 15.65 -11.73
C ALA A 65 -28.11 14.68 -10.56
N GLY A 66 -27.11 14.75 -9.67
CA GLY A 66 -26.91 13.87 -8.52
C GLY A 66 -26.67 14.65 -7.23
N THR A 67 -25.93 14.05 -6.31
CA THR A 67 -25.44 14.65 -5.07
C THR A 67 -23.94 14.81 -5.13
N ARG A 68 -23.43 16.04 -5.01
CA ARG A 68 -22.02 16.38 -4.91
C ARG A 68 -21.61 16.49 -3.44
N PHE A 69 -20.53 15.80 -3.05
CA PHE A 69 -20.02 15.86 -1.67
C PHE A 69 -18.85 16.83 -1.56
N THR A 70 -18.94 17.80 -0.66
CA THR A 70 -17.83 18.73 -0.40
C THR A 70 -16.85 18.17 0.64
N ASP A 71 -17.27 17.19 1.44
CA ASP A 71 -16.50 16.61 2.54
C ASP A 71 -16.43 15.08 2.45
N TYR A 72 -15.99 14.57 1.30
CA TYR A 72 -15.69 13.14 1.13
C TYR A 72 -14.20 12.87 1.38
N TYR A 73 -13.95 11.78 2.12
CA TYR A 73 -12.61 11.37 2.55
C TYR A 73 -12.27 9.97 2.06
N ALA A 74 -11.11 9.86 1.40
CA ALA A 74 -10.49 8.59 1.10
C ALA A 74 -10.17 7.80 2.39
N ALA A 75 -10.15 6.48 2.34
CA ALA A 75 -9.85 5.66 3.53
C ALA A 75 -8.37 5.73 3.94
N ALA A 76 -7.48 6.08 3.02
CA ALA A 76 -6.05 6.30 3.24
C ALA A 76 -5.48 7.24 2.18
N PRO A 77 -4.30 7.89 2.43
CA PRO A 77 -3.67 8.78 1.47
C PRO A 77 -2.85 8.05 0.40
N ILE A 78 -3.14 6.77 0.15
CA ILE A 78 -2.41 5.91 -0.80
C ILE A 78 -3.29 4.77 -1.30
N CYS A 79 -3.03 4.30 -2.53
CA CYS A 79 -3.88 3.42 -3.33
C CYS A 79 -4.35 2.13 -2.64
N SER A 80 -3.48 1.14 -2.36
CA SER A 80 -3.89 -0.18 -1.85
C SER A 80 -4.69 -0.09 -0.54
N PRO A 81 -4.24 0.66 0.50
CA PRO A 81 -5.03 0.85 1.70
C PRO A 81 -6.40 1.49 1.44
N SER A 82 -6.47 2.50 0.55
CA SER A 82 -7.74 3.16 0.27
C SER A 82 -8.72 2.23 -0.45
N ARG A 83 -8.25 1.44 -1.42
CA ARG A 83 -9.04 0.44 -2.16
C ARG A 83 -9.52 -0.68 -1.23
N ALA A 84 -8.66 -1.17 -0.31
CA ALA A 84 -9.05 -2.13 0.71
C ALA A 84 -10.17 -1.57 1.61
N GLY A 85 -10.04 -0.31 2.04
CA GLY A 85 -11.05 0.35 2.87
C GLY A 85 -12.40 0.47 2.18
N LEU A 86 -12.43 0.83 0.90
CA LEU A 86 -13.65 0.88 0.10
C LEU A 86 -14.33 -0.49 -0.01
N LEU A 87 -13.56 -1.51 -0.45
CA LEU A 87 -14.13 -2.83 -0.77
C LEU A 87 -14.52 -3.65 0.46
N THR A 88 -13.94 -3.39 1.62
CA THR A 88 -14.27 -4.11 2.87
C THR A 88 -15.18 -3.32 3.81
N GLY A 89 -15.42 -2.02 3.53
CA GLY A 89 -16.18 -1.15 4.44
C GLY A 89 -15.47 -0.88 5.78
N CYS A 90 -14.16 -1.11 5.86
CA CYS A 90 -13.39 -1.02 7.11
C CYS A 90 -12.25 -0.01 7.02
N TYR A 91 -11.80 0.50 8.16
CA TYR A 91 -10.48 1.15 8.18
C TYR A 91 -9.42 0.16 7.66
N PRO A 92 -8.50 0.58 6.78
CA PRO A 92 -7.42 -0.30 6.27
C PRO A 92 -6.63 -0.97 7.38
N ARG A 93 -6.48 -0.30 8.53
CA ARG A 93 -5.84 -0.84 9.74
C ARG A 93 -6.58 -2.05 10.30
N ARG A 94 -7.92 -2.06 10.24
CA ARG A 94 -8.73 -3.17 10.76
C ARG A 94 -8.55 -4.46 9.97
N VAL A 95 -8.32 -4.35 8.66
CA VAL A 95 -8.16 -5.50 7.74
C VAL A 95 -6.70 -5.76 7.36
N GLY A 96 -5.75 -5.24 8.12
CA GLY A 96 -4.33 -5.47 7.91
C GLY A 96 -3.70 -4.80 6.67
N ASN A 97 -4.50 -4.14 5.83
CA ASN A 97 -4.06 -3.53 4.56
C ASN A 97 -3.77 -2.03 4.72
N HIS A 98 -2.90 -1.65 5.68
CA HIS A 98 -2.70 -0.25 6.09
C HIS A 98 -1.26 0.25 5.94
N ILE A 99 -0.33 -0.63 5.59
CA ILE A 99 1.08 -0.28 5.45
C ILE A 99 1.46 -0.35 3.99
N TRP A 100 1.68 0.83 3.36
CA TRP A 100 2.10 0.96 1.97
C TRP A 100 1.18 0.25 0.96
N VAL A 101 1.66 0.05 -0.27
CA VAL A 101 0.93 -0.65 -1.33
C VAL A 101 1.43 -2.08 -1.50
N HIS A 102 0.58 -2.95 -2.00
CA HIS A 102 0.99 -4.28 -2.43
C HIS A 102 1.79 -4.17 -3.72
N ARG A 103 2.98 -4.75 -3.74
CA ARG A 103 3.86 -4.79 -4.91
C ARG A 103 3.77 -6.12 -5.63
N ALA A 104 4.33 -6.19 -6.84
CA ALA A 104 4.37 -7.41 -7.64
C ALA A 104 5.06 -8.60 -6.95
N ASP A 105 5.95 -8.34 -6.00
CA ASP A 105 6.63 -9.35 -5.18
C ASP A 105 5.94 -9.61 -3.82
N SER A 106 4.83 -8.94 -3.53
CA SER A 106 4.11 -9.09 -2.27
C SER A 106 3.38 -10.43 -2.16
N ASP A 107 3.58 -11.12 -1.06
CA ASP A 107 2.78 -12.31 -0.70
C ASP A 107 1.51 -11.96 0.07
N SER A 108 1.12 -10.70 0.08
CA SER A 108 -0.02 -10.20 0.85
C SER A 108 -1.08 -9.57 -0.04
N GLY A 109 -2.31 -9.59 0.44
CA GLY A 109 -3.47 -8.99 -0.20
C GLY A 109 -4.64 -8.86 0.77
N ILE A 110 -5.85 -8.61 0.27
CA ILE A 110 -7.06 -8.72 1.09
C ILE A 110 -7.18 -10.16 1.58
N HIS A 111 -7.42 -10.32 2.90
CA HIS A 111 -7.58 -11.66 3.47
C HIS A 111 -8.80 -12.35 2.86
N PRO A 112 -8.71 -13.63 2.44
CA PRO A 112 -9.83 -14.35 1.83
C PRO A 112 -11.07 -14.49 2.72
N ASP A 113 -10.93 -14.33 4.03
CA ASP A 113 -12.06 -14.36 4.98
C ASP A 113 -12.74 -12.98 5.14
N GLU A 114 -12.21 -11.92 4.52
CA GLU A 114 -12.91 -10.65 4.44
C GLU A 114 -14.01 -10.72 3.41
N LEU A 115 -15.23 -10.36 3.80
CA LEU A 115 -16.32 -10.26 2.85
C LEU A 115 -16.23 -8.95 2.09
N THR A 116 -15.74 -8.99 0.87
CA THR A 116 -15.65 -7.81 0.01
C THR A 116 -17.03 -7.35 -0.47
N MET A 117 -17.11 -6.10 -0.89
CA MET A 117 -18.33 -5.57 -1.54
C MET A 117 -18.72 -6.43 -2.76
N ALA A 118 -17.76 -6.88 -3.56
CA ALA A 118 -18.03 -7.72 -4.72
C ALA A 118 -18.60 -9.09 -4.35
N GLU A 119 -18.02 -9.77 -3.35
CA GLU A 119 -18.55 -11.04 -2.85
C GLU A 119 -19.97 -10.87 -2.29
N LEU A 120 -20.22 -9.77 -1.55
CA LEU A 120 -21.55 -9.47 -1.03
C LEU A 120 -22.58 -9.34 -2.16
N PHE A 121 -22.25 -8.63 -3.24
CA PHE A 121 -23.12 -8.47 -4.40
C PHE A 121 -23.28 -9.81 -5.17
N GLN A 122 -22.19 -10.53 -5.42
CA GLN A 122 -22.18 -11.83 -6.10
C GLN A 122 -23.06 -12.85 -5.38
N GLN A 123 -22.94 -12.96 -4.04
CA GLN A 123 -23.75 -13.86 -3.21
C GLN A 123 -25.25 -13.51 -3.24
N ASN A 124 -25.60 -12.28 -3.66
CA ASN A 124 -26.98 -11.83 -3.82
C ASN A 124 -27.43 -11.77 -5.30
N GLY A 125 -26.76 -12.51 -6.19
CA GLY A 125 -27.19 -12.75 -7.57
C GLY A 125 -26.86 -11.61 -8.54
N TYR A 126 -25.96 -10.72 -8.21
CA TYR A 126 -25.42 -9.71 -9.12
C TYR A 126 -24.34 -10.32 -10.01
N ALA A 127 -24.32 -9.95 -11.29
CA ALA A 127 -23.11 -10.11 -12.10
C ALA A 127 -22.08 -9.09 -11.66
N THR A 128 -20.83 -9.50 -11.41
CA THR A 128 -19.80 -8.64 -10.84
C THR A 128 -18.62 -8.48 -11.78
N ALA A 129 -18.08 -7.26 -11.91
CA ALA A 129 -16.88 -6.99 -12.68
C ALA A 129 -15.94 -6.00 -11.99
N CYS A 130 -14.64 -6.28 -12.07
CA CYS A 130 -13.56 -5.32 -11.80
C CYS A 130 -12.87 -4.99 -13.13
N ILE A 131 -12.98 -3.74 -13.58
CA ILE A 131 -12.39 -3.29 -14.84
C ILE A 131 -11.46 -2.11 -14.58
N GLY A 132 -10.15 -2.37 -14.58
CA GLY A 132 -9.12 -1.39 -14.27
C GLY A 132 -8.06 -1.90 -13.30
N LYS A 133 -7.51 -1.01 -12.47
CA LYS A 133 -6.45 -1.27 -11.50
C LYS A 133 -6.98 -2.01 -10.25
N TRP A 134 -6.43 -3.20 -9.98
CA TRP A 134 -6.75 -3.96 -8.78
C TRP A 134 -5.99 -3.50 -7.53
N HIS A 135 -4.69 -3.69 -7.51
CA HIS A 135 -3.72 -3.26 -6.50
C HIS A 135 -3.96 -3.77 -5.06
N LEU A 136 -4.58 -4.96 -4.91
CA LEU A 136 -4.92 -5.57 -3.61
C LEU A 136 -4.39 -7.01 -3.46
N GLY A 137 -3.28 -7.29 -4.10
CA GLY A 137 -2.64 -8.59 -4.24
C GLY A 137 -2.78 -9.14 -5.66
N PHE A 138 -1.77 -9.89 -6.12
CA PHE A 138 -1.69 -10.28 -7.55
C PHE A 138 -1.32 -11.73 -7.75
N SER A 139 -1.48 -12.51 -6.71
CA SER A 139 -1.37 -13.97 -6.75
C SER A 139 -2.56 -14.59 -6.03
N GLU A 140 -2.86 -15.84 -6.34
CA GLU A 140 -3.83 -16.61 -5.58
C GLU A 140 -3.47 -16.58 -4.07
N PRO A 141 -4.41 -16.35 -3.15
CA PRO A 141 -5.86 -16.24 -3.36
C PRO A 141 -6.39 -14.79 -3.47
N PHE A 142 -5.56 -13.81 -3.82
CA PHE A 142 -5.88 -12.36 -3.73
C PHE A 142 -6.33 -11.75 -5.05
N LEU A 143 -6.42 -12.54 -6.11
CA LEU A 143 -6.85 -12.08 -7.44
C LEU A 143 -8.32 -11.62 -7.42
N PRO A 144 -8.74 -10.70 -8.30
CA PRO A 144 -10.12 -10.21 -8.34
C PRO A 144 -11.16 -11.33 -8.39
N LYS A 145 -10.91 -12.41 -9.15
CA LYS A 145 -11.80 -13.58 -9.24
C LYS A 145 -12.02 -14.30 -7.91
N ASN A 146 -11.02 -14.26 -7.01
CA ASN A 146 -11.09 -14.86 -5.68
C ASN A 146 -11.70 -13.92 -4.64
N GLN A 147 -12.00 -12.68 -5.03
CA GLN A 147 -12.55 -11.62 -4.20
C GLN A 147 -13.93 -11.17 -4.69
N GLY A 148 -14.67 -12.07 -5.37
CA GLY A 148 -16.07 -11.91 -5.73
C GLY A 148 -16.34 -11.26 -7.09
N PHE A 149 -15.36 -11.14 -7.98
CA PHE A 149 -15.57 -10.63 -9.34
C PHE A 149 -15.65 -11.78 -10.37
N ASP A 150 -16.80 -11.90 -11.06
CA ASP A 150 -17.01 -12.86 -12.14
C ASP A 150 -16.20 -12.52 -13.39
N HIS A 151 -15.86 -11.25 -13.56
CA HIS A 151 -15.12 -10.74 -14.70
C HIS A 151 -14.05 -9.74 -14.25
N TYR A 152 -12.84 -9.92 -14.75
CA TYR A 152 -11.72 -8.99 -14.55
C TYR A 152 -11.10 -8.59 -15.88
N PHE A 153 -10.83 -7.29 -16.03
CA PHE A 153 -10.03 -6.74 -17.12
C PHE A 153 -9.23 -5.55 -16.63
N GLY A 154 -7.90 -5.61 -16.67
CA GLY A 154 -7.10 -4.49 -16.17
C GLY A 154 -5.69 -4.83 -15.75
N LEU A 155 -5.12 -3.97 -14.91
CA LEU A 155 -3.79 -4.10 -14.34
C LEU A 155 -3.89 -4.56 -12.89
N LEU A 156 -3.18 -5.63 -12.54
CA LEU A 156 -3.07 -6.04 -11.13
C LEU A 156 -2.29 -5.02 -10.32
N HIS A 157 -1.44 -4.21 -10.96
CA HIS A 157 -0.55 -3.20 -10.38
C HIS A 157 -0.70 -1.82 -11.02
N ASN A 158 0.27 -0.95 -10.70
CA ASN A 158 0.54 0.29 -11.41
C ASN A 158 1.48 0.07 -12.60
N LEU A 159 1.63 1.15 -13.37
CA LEU A 159 2.62 1.26 -14.46
C LEU A 159 3.87 2.05 -14.04
N ASP A 160 4.02 2.41 -12.76
CA ASP A 160 5.16 3.22 -12.34
C ASP A 160 6.49 2.44 -12.48
N PRO A 161 7.64 3.14 -12.61
CA PRO A 161 8.93 2.49 -12.86
C PRO A 161 9.32 1.47 -11.79
N VAL A 162 8.79 1.58 -10.58
CA VAL A 162 9.06 0.64 -9.49
C VAL A 162 8.37 -0.70 -9.75
N GLU A 163 7.17 -0.69 -10.32
CA GLU A 163 6.43 -1.92 -10.66
C GLU A 163 6.95 -2.53 -11.98
N VAL A 164 7.28 -1.69 -12.97
CA VAL A 164 7.89 -2.15 -14.25
C VAL A 164 9.14 -2.97 -14.01
N VAL A 165 9.93 -2.64 -13.00
CA VAL A 165 11.13 -3.39 -12.61
C VAL A 165 10.86 -4.87 -12.34
N TYR A 166 9.68 -5.23 -11.80
CA TYR A 166 9.34 -6.64 -11.50
C TYR A 166 8.95 -7.44 -12.75
N PHE A 167 8.57 -6.75 -13.84
CA PHE A 167 8.16 -7.39 -15.09
C PHE A 167 9.27 -7.39 -16.15
N GLY A 168 10.41 -6.73 -15.88
CA GLY A 168 11.53 -6.63 -16.80
C GLY A 168 11.16 -5.94 -18.12
N ASP A 169 11.81 -6.34 -19.20
CA ASP A 169 11.62 -5.74 -20.54
C ASP A 169 10.24 -6.03 -21.15
N GLU A 170 9.53 -7.04 -20.65
CA GLU A 170 8.17 -7.36 -21.07
C GLU A 170 7.14 -6.33 -20.55
N GLY A 171 7.45 -5.60 -19.47
CA GLY A 171 6.59 -4.60 -18.86
C GLY A 171 5.32 -5.18 -18.20
N VAL A 172 4.49 -4.29 -17.66
CA VAL A 172 3.28 -4.68 -16.92
C VAL A 172 2.22 -5.25 -17.88
N PRO A 173 1.67 -6.47 -17.60
CA PRO A 173 0.64 -7.06 -18.44
C PRO A 173 -0.74 -6.45 -18.21
N LEU A 174 -1.48 -6.22 -19.28
CA LEU A 174 -2.93 -6.02 -19.27
C LEU A 174 -3.60 -7.40 -19.31
N MET A 175 -4.41 -7.67 -18.28
CA MET A 175 -5.03 -8.98 -18.06
C MET A 175 -6.52 -8.98 -18.44
N ARG A 176 -7.02 -10.12 -18.92
CA ARG A 176 -8.46 -10.46 -18.89
C ARG A 176 -8.61 -11.77 -18.14
N ASN A 177 -9.20 -11.73 -16.96
CA ASN A 177 -9.21 -12.85 -16.00
C ASN A 177 -7.77 -13.35 -15.75
N ASP A 178 -7.46 -14.56 -16.15
CA ASP A 178 -6.13 -15.18 -16.00
C ASP A 178 -5.23 -15.00 -17.25
N ASP A 179 -5.76 -14.46 -18.35
CA ASP A 179 -5.05 -14.33 -19.61
C ASP A 179 -4.39 -12.97 -19.78
N VAL A 180 -3.14 -12.95 -20.28
CA VAL A 180 -2.47 -11.74 -20.73
C VAL A 180 -3.02 -11.32 -22.09
N VAL A 181 -3.62 -10.12 -22.17
CA VAL A 181 -4.21 -9.58 -23.41
C VAL A 181 -3.17 -8.77 -24.21
N LYS A 182 -2.36 -8.01 -23.48
CA LYS A 182 -1.30 -7.15 -24.06
C LYS A 182 -0.17 -6.97 -23.05
N GLN A 183 1.07 -7.03 -23.50
CA GLN A 183 2.25 -6.77 -22.66
C GLN A 183 3.39 -6.17 -23.52
N PRO A 184 3.92 -4.99 -23.17
CA PRO A 184 3.48 -4.13 -22.06
C PRO A 184 2.11 -3.51 -22.31
N ALA A 185 1.39 -3.19 -21.25
CA ALA A 185 0.21 -2.34 -21.31
C ALA A 185 0.61 -0.92 -21.74
N ASP A 186 -0.16 -0.32 -22.63
CA ASP A 186 0.06 1.04 -23.10
C ASP A 186 -0.81 2.03 -22.31
N PRO A 187 -0.24 2.92 -21.48
CA PRO A 187 -1.02 3.84 -20.67
C PRO A 187 -1.97 4.73 -21.50
N SER A 188 -1.61 5.07 -22.75
CA SER A 188 -2.43 5.92 -23.60
C SER A 188 -3.72 5.27 -24.12
N GLU A 189 -3.85 3.94 -23.98
CA GLU A 189 -5.04 3.20 -24.41
C GLU A 189 -5.95 2.80 -23.23
N LEU A 190 -5.46 2.84 -21.99
CA LEU A 190 -6.15 2.21 -20.86
C LEU A 190 -7.52 2.81 -20.58
N ALA A 191 -7.67 4.14 -20.62
CA ALA A 191 -8.96 4.79 -20.35
C ALA A 191 -10.02 4.32 -21.36
N ARG A 192 -9.66 4.24 -22.64
CA ARG A 192 -10.51 3.73 -23.72
C ARG A 192 -10.82 2.24 -23.55
N LEU A 193 -9.79 1.40 -23.33
CA LEU A 193 -9.96 -0.05 -23.22
C LEU A 193 -10.84 -0.44 -22.04
N TYR A 194 -10.66 0.20 -20.87
CA TYR A 194 -11.51 -0.03 -19.69
C TYR A 194 -12.97 0.36 -19.96
N THR A 195 -13.18 1.49 -20.64
CA THR A 195 -14.53 1.93 -20.99
C THR A 195 -15.19 1.02 -22.01
N ASP A 196 -14.46 0.56 -23.03
CA ASP A 196 -14.97 -0.39 -24.02
C ASP A 196 -15.40 -1.71 -23.37
N GLU A 197 -14.57 -2.24 -22.47
CA GLU A 197 -14.87 -3.47 -21.70
C GLU A 197 -16.07 -3.28 -20.76
N ALA A 198 -16.14 -2.12 -20.06
CA ALA A 198 -17.27 -1.76 -19.21
C ALA A 198 -18.58 -1.68 -19.99
N ILE A 199 -18.57 -1.08 -21.18
CA ILE A 199 -19.73 -1.00 -22.07
C ILE A 199 -20.17 -2.40 -22.52
N GLN A 200 -19.25 -3.28 -22.86
CA GLN A 200 -19.56 -4.67 -23.21
C GLN A 200 -20.18 -5.42 -22.03
N PHE A 201 -19.61 -5.27 -20.82
CA PHE A 201 -20.13 -5.87 -19.60
C PHE A 201 -21.56 -5.40 -19.30
N ILE A 202 -21.83 -4.09 -19.37
CA ILE A 202 -23.16 -3.49 -19.18
C ILE A 202 -24.18 -4.07 -20.17
N LYS A 203 -23.83 -4.09 -21.47
CA LYS A 203 -24.71 -4.64 -22.52
C LYS A 203 -25.01 -6.13 -22.34
N LYS A 204 -24.00 -6.91 -21.94
CA LYS A 204 -24.15 -8.36 -21.70
C LYS A 204 -25.09 -8.64 -20.53
N ASN A 205 -25.03 -7.81 -19.48
CA ASN A 205 -25.76 -8.03 -18.23
C ASN A 205 -27.02 -7.16 -18.06
N LYS A 206 -27.49 -6.49 -19.11
CA LYS A 206 -28.62 -5.56 -19.04
C LYS A 206 -29.95 -6.17 -18.58
N SER A 207 -30.09 -7.48 -18.57
CA SER A 207 -31.30 -8.20 -18.14
C SER A 207 -31.29 -8.63 -16.68
N GLN A 208 -30.17 -8.48 -15.98
CA GLN A 208 -29.99 -8.84 -14.56
C GLN A 208 -29.28 -7.70 -13.82
N PRO A 209 -29.35 -7.63 -12.48
CA PRO A 209 -28.60 -6.64 -11.73
C PRO A 209 -27.09 -6.91 -11.84
N PHE A 210 -26.30 -5.85 -11.86
CA PHE A 210 -24.84 -5.94 -11.91
C PHE A 210 -24.16 -4.93 -10.97
N PHE A 211 -22.98 -5.32 -10.50
CA PHE A 211 -22.03 -4.47 -9.79
C PHE A 211 -20.77 -4.34 -10.64
N LEU A 212 -20.50 -3.13 -11.12
CA LEU A 212 -19.31 -2.78 -11.87
C LEU A 212 -18.41 -1.88 -11.02
N TYR A 213 -17.29 -2.41 -10.56
CA TYR A 213 -16.18 -1.65 -10.00
C TYR A 213 -15.24 -1.27 -11.14
N LEU A 214 -15.13 0.03 -11.42
CA LEU A 214 -14.34 0.60 -12.51
C LEU A 214 -13.19 1.45 -11.97
N PRO A 215 -12.15 0.82 -11.41
CA PRO A 215 -10.99 1.51 -10.85
C PRO A 215 -9.99 1.90 -11.94
N HIS A 216 -10.10 3.13 -12.43
CA HIS A 216 -9.18 3.64 -13.43
C HIS A 216 -7.73 3.70 -12.92
N THR A 217 -6.75 3.45 -13.83
CA THR A 217 -5.33 3.59 -13.54
C THR A 217 -4.88 5.06 -13.63
N MET A 218 -5.52 5.84 -14.51
CA MET A 218 -5.32 7.28 -14.60
C MET A 218 -6.01 7.96 -13.39
N LEU A 219 -5.44 8.96 -12.77
CA LEU A 219 -4.34 9.86 -13.19
C LEU A 219 -2.96 9.52 -12.56
N HIS A 220 -2.70 8.28 -12.22
CA HIS A 220 -1.42 7.85 -11.68
C HIS A 220 -0.31 7.93 -12.75
N ASN A 221 0.94 8.08 -12.31
CA ASN A 221 2.10 8.04 -13.21
C ASN A 221 2.43 6.59 -13.65
N PRO A 222 2.98 6.38 -14.88
CA PRO A 222 3.07 7.37 -15.95
C PRO A 222 1.69 7.74 -16.47
N LEU A 223 1.51 9.02 -16.84
CA LEU A 223 0.28 9.44 -17.50
C LEU A 223 0.21 8.80 -18.89
N GLY A 224 -1.00 8.49 -19.31
CA GLY A 224 -1.28 8.06 -20.67
C GLY A 224 -2.49 8.82 -21.19
N VAL A 225 -2.32 9.46 -22.34
CA VAL A 225 -3.35 10.25 -23.01
C VAL A 225 -3.39 9.83 -24.46
N SER A 226 -4.57 9.52 -24.97
CA SER A 226 -4.73 9.22 -26.39
C SER A 226 -4.46 10.46 -27.25
N GLU A 227 -4.08 10.26 -28.52
CA GLU A 227 -3.75 11.35 -29.44
C GLU A 227 -4.88 12.36 -29.60
N GLU A 228 -6.14 11.92 -29.46
CA GLU A 228 -7.33 12.79 -29.54
C GLU A 228 -7.36 13.84 -28.45
N PHE A 229 -6.84 13.55 -27.25
CA PHE A 229 -6.90 14.43 -26.09
C PHE A 229 -5.58 15.17 -25.81
N LYS A 230 -4.48 14.84 -26.48
CA LYS A 230 -3.20 15.53 -26.28
C LYS A 230 -3.29 17.02 -26.61
N GLY A 231 -2.90 17.86 -25.65
CA GLY A 231 -2.88 19.31 -25.79
C GLY A 231 -4.27 19.98 -25.75
N THR A 232 -5.30 19.27 -25.32
CA THR A 232 -6.66 19.84 -25.20
C THR A 232 -6.84 20.67 -23.94
N SER A 233 -6.04 20.44 -22.90
CA SER A 233 -6.10 21.12 -21.61
C SER A 233 -4.97 22.13 -21.43
N LYS A 234 -5.23 23.21 -20.67
CA LYS A 234 -4.19 24.16 -20.24
C LYS A 234 -3.29 23.61 -19.12
N TRP A 235 -3.67 22.51 -18.47
CA TRP A 235 -2.86 21.85 -17.44
C TRP A 235 -1.90 20.80 -18.01
N GLY A 236 -1.70 20.77 -19.34
CA GLY A 236 -0.86 19.79 -20.04
C GLY A 236 -1.41 18.37 -19.88
N GLU A 237 -0.55 17.39 -19.99
CA GLU A 237 -0.91 15.98 -20.03
C GLU A 237 -1.81 15.53 -18.86
N TYR A 238 -1.65 16.11 -17.67
CA TYR A 238 -2.50 15.81 -16.52
C TYR A 238 -3.95 16.25 -16.75
N GLY A 239 -4.16 17.47 -17.24
CA GLY A 239 -5.48 17.97 -17.57
C GLY A 239 -6.09 17.27 -18.79
N ASP A 240 -5.26 16.92 -19.78
CA ASP A 240 -5.68 16.14 -20.96
C ASP A 240 -6.24 14.78 -20.52
N ALA A 241 -5.56 14.09 -19.59
CA ALA A 241 -6.02 12.83 -19.03
C ALA A 241 -7.35 12.98 -18.26
N ILE A 242 -7.56 14.09 -17.55
CA ILE A 242 -8.84 14.38 -16.88
C ILE A 242 -9.95 14.55 -17.90
N GLN A 243 -9.72 15.28 -18.99
CA GLN A 243 -10.70 15.51 -20.06
C GLN A 243 -11.04 14.23 -20.83
N GLU A 244 -10.03 13.36 -21.07
CA GLU A 244 -10.26 12.04 -21.64
C GLU A 244 -11.11 11.17 -20.70
N MET A 245 -10.83 11.20 -19.39
CA MET A 245 -11.64 10.49 -18.37
C MET A 245 -13.09 10.99 -18.39
N ASP A 246 -13.32 12.29 -18.42
CA ASP A 246 -14.65 12.88 -18.53
C ASP A 246 -15.41 12.40 -19.78
N HIS A 247 -14.74 12.40 -20.94
CA HIS A 247 -15.31 11.85 -22.18
C HIS A 247 -15.77 10.40 -21.99
N HIS A 248 -14.95 9.58 -21.34
CA HIS A 248 -15.26 8.17 -21.11
C HIS A 248 -16.40 7.97 -20.11
N VAL A 249 -16.54 8.82 -19.11
CA VAL A 249 -17.74 8.86 -18.24
C VAL A 249 -18.99 9.18 -19.08
N GLY A 250 -18.90 10.15 -19.99
CA GLY A 250 -19.99 10.46 -20.93
C GLY A 250 -20.40 9.26 -21.80
N ARG A 251 -19.44 8.45 -22.27
CA ARG A 251 -19.71 7.22 -23.02
C ARG A 251 -20.50 6.18 -22.19
N LEU A 252 -20.18 6.04 -20.91
CA LEU A 252 -20.92 5.15 -20.01
C LEU A 252 -22.37 5.62 -19.83
N PHE A 253 -22.61 6.91 -19.59
CA PHE A 253 -23.96 7.45 -19.46
C PHE A 253 -24.78 7.29 -20.75
N LYS A 254 -24.20 7.53 -21.93
CA LYS A 254 -24.84 7.25 -23.23
C LYS A 254 -25.20 5.76 -23.37
N THR A 255 -24.37 4.87 -22.83
CA THR A 255 -24.64 3.43 -22.87
C THR A 255 -25.80 3.05 -21.95
N LEU A 256 -25.89 3.65 -20.78
CA LEU A 256 -27.03 3.45 -19.87
C LEU A 256 -28.32 3.93 -20.51
N GLU A 257 -28.32 5.11 -21.12
CA GLU A 257 -29.45 5.69 -21.84
C GLU A 257 -29.91 4.77 -23.01
N ALA A 258 -28.98 4.40 -23.88
CA ALA A 258 -29.27 3.58 -25.05
C ALA A 258 -29.78 2.15 -24.71
N ASN A 259 -29.59 1.69 -23.48
CA ASN A 259 -30.07 0.40 -23.00
C ASN A 259 -31.20 0.52 -21.95
N GLU A 260 -31.78 1.72 -21.75
CA GLU A 260 -32.87 2.00 -20.81
C GLU A 260 -32.54 1.57 -19.37
N LEU A 261 -31.30 1.83 -18.93
CA LEU A 261 -30.78 1.42 -17.63
C LEU A 261 -30.68 2.58 -16.62
N GLN A 262 -30.79 3.85 -17.05
CA GLN A 262 -30.59 5.01 -16.19
C GLN A 262 -31.53 5.03 -14.99
N ASP A 263 -32.78 4.58 -15.15
CA ASP A 263 -33.79 4.62 -14.09
C ASP A 263 -33.61 3.52 -13.03
N ARG A 264 -32.66 2.63 -13.22
CA ARG A 264 -32.33 1.55 -12.28
C ARG A 264 -30.84 1.39 -12.04
N THR A 265 -30.07 2.45 -12.20
CA THR A 265 -28.62 2.39 -11.97
C THR A 265 -28.19 3.48 -11.00
N VAL A 266 -27.39 3.09 -10.02
CA VAL A 266 -26.61 4.00 -9.16
C VAL A 266 -25.22 4.10 -9.74
N VAL A 267 -24.75 5.33 -9.94
CA VAL A 267 -23.37 5.61 -10.36
C VAL A 267 -22.68 6.44 -9.28
N ILE A 268 -21.56 5.95 -8.79
CA ILE A 268 -20.68 6.67 -7.88
C ILE A 268 -19.40 7.03 -8.63
N TYR A 269 -18.96 8.25 -8.51
CA TYR A 269 -17.66 8.73 -8.96
C TYR A 269 -16.86 9.20 -7.76
N ALA A 270 -15.63 8.72 -7.57
CA ALA A 270 -14.76 9.15 -6.48
C ALA A 270 -13.28 8.90 -6.80
N SER A 271 -12.36 9.57 -6.07
CA SER A 271 -10.93 9.29 -6.12
C SER A 271 -10.48 8.42 -4.94
N ASP A 272 -9.43 7.64 -5.15
CA ASP A 272 -8.87 6.75 -4.12
C ASP A 272 -7.97 7.47 -3.10
N ASN A 273 -7.30 8.53 -3.50
CA ASN A 273 -6.53 9.45 -2.64
C ASN A 273 -6.33 10.79 -3.35
N GLY A 274 -5.73 11.74 -2.64
CA GLY A 274 -5.46 13.06 -3.22
C GLY A 274 -4.43 13.05 -4.33
N ARG A 275 -4.30 14.17 -5.01
CA ARG A 275 -3.45 14.38 -6.20
C ARG A 275 -2.02 13.88 -5.99
N GLY A 276 -1.48 13.21 -6.99
CA GLY A 276 -0.08 12.75 -7.04
C GLY A 276 0.94 13.90 -7.03
N PRO A 277 2.22 13.62 -6.71
CA PRO A 277 3.27 14.64 -6.69
C PRO A 277 3.57 15.19 -8.09
N GLY A 278 4.09 16.44 -8.12
CA GLY A 278 4.55 17.08 -9.36
C GLY A 278 3.45 17.57 -10.31
N ARG A 279 2.19 17.62 -9.86
CA ARG A 279 1.05 18.09 -10.65
C ARG A 279 0.82 19.60 -10.50
N THR A 280 0.51 20.28 -11.60
CA THR A 280 0.20 21.69 -11.66
C THR A 280 -1.24 21.89 -12.17
N PRO A 281 -1.91 23.01 -11.78
CA PRO A 281 -1.51 23.99 -10.76
C PRO A 281 -1.57 23.43 -9.33
N GLU A 282 -0.90 24.10 -8.37
CA GLU A 282 -1.02 23.73 -6.97
C GLU A 282 -2.44 23.88 -6.45
N GLN A 283 -2.85 23.00 -5.55
CA GLN A 283 -4.17 23.09 -4.93
C GLN A 283 -4.19 24.07 -3.75
N PRO A 284 -5.32 24.75 -3.50
CA PRO A 284 -5.43 25.69 -2.37
C PRO A 284 -5.46 25.03 -0.99
N ILE A 285 -5.61 23.72 -0.91
CA ILE A 285 -5.58 22.93 0.34
C ILE A 285 -4.22 22.29 0.56
N ARG A 286 -3.83 22.14 1.84
CA ARG A 286 -2.53 21.63 2.23
C ARG A 286 -2.38 20.14 1.91
N GLY A 287 -1.20 19.74 1.46
CA GLY A 287 -0.83 18.36 1.24
C GLY A 287 -1.27 17.79 -0.10
N ARG A 288 -0.98 16.53 -0.29
CA ARG A 288 -1.25 15.73 -1.50
C ARG A 288 -1.14 14.25 -1.13
N LYS A 289 -1.24 13.34 -2.10
CA LYS A 289 -0.97 11.89 -1.91
C LYS A 289 0.16 11.66 -0.91
N LEU A 290 0.06 10.61 -0.10
CA LEU A 290 0.95 10.21 1.00
C LEU A 290 0.81 11.06 2.28
N SER A 291 0.11 12.19 2.26
CA SER A 291 -0.12 13.00 3.45
C SER A 291 -1.55 12.89 3.98
N THR A 292 -1.71 13.02 5.29
CA THR A 292 -3.04 13.03 5.93
C THR A 292 -3.64 14.43 6.03
N TYR A 293 -3.03 15.43 5.40
CA TYR A 293 -3.61 16.75 5.20
C TYR A 293 -4.81 16.69 4.25
N GLU A 294 -5.62 17.76 4.23
CA GLU A 294 -6.83 17.78 3.42
C GLU A 294 -6.57 17.46 1.94
N GLY A 295 -5.47 17.96 1.35
CA GLY A 295 -5.10 17.67 -0.04
C GLY A 295 -4.72 16.22 -0.34
N GLY A 296 -4.42 15.41 0.68
CA GLY A 296 -4.13 13.98 0.51
C GLY A 296 -5.32 13.06 0.78
N MET A 297 -6.32 13.54 1.52
CA MET A 297 -7.42 12.72 2.01
C MET A 297 -8.80 13.18 1.56
N ARG A 298 -9.03 14.50 1.41
CA ARG A 298 -10.26 15.07 0.90
C ARG A 298 -10.23 15.06 -0.62
N VAL A 299 -11.15 14.32 -1.23
CA VAL A 299 -11.17 14.04 -2.67
C VAL A 299 -12.58 14.25 -3.24
N PRO A 300 -12.74 14.39 -4.57
CA PRO A 300 -14.06 14.52 -5.16
C PRO A 300 -14.88 13.25 -5.00
N ALA A 301 -16.20 13.41 -4.75
CA ALA A 301 -17.16 12.31 -4.81
C ALA A 301 -18.54 12.82 -5.24
N ILE A 302 -19.19 12.06 -6.12
CA ILE A 302 -20.51 12.33 -6.66
C ILE A 302 -21.32 11.04 -6.65
N ALA A 303 -22.58 11.10 -6.20
CA ALA A 303 -23.54 10.00 -6.29
C ALA A 303 -24.67 10.38 -7.24
N TRP A 304 -24.96 9.53 -8.19
CA TRP A 304 -26.05 9.72 -9.17
C TRP A 304 -26.94 8.48 -9.20
N GLY A 305 -28.25 8.67 -9.28
CA GLY A 305 -29.24 7.59 -9.36
C GLY A 305 -30.65 8.11 -9.09
N PRO A 306 -31.13 9.13 -9.85
CA PRO A 306 -32.45 9.71 -9.59
C PRO A 306 -33.58 8.70 -9.77
N GLY A 307 -33.44 7.74 -10.69
CA GLY A 307 -34.44 6.68 -10.91
C GLY A 307 -34.56 5.65 -9.77
N VAL A 308 -33.56 5.58 -8.90
CA VAL A 308 -33.60 4.75 -7.67
C VAL A 308 -33.83 5.58 -6.40
N GLY A 309 -34.34 6.79 -6.55
CA GLY A 309 -34.76 7.64 -5.45
C GLY A 309 -33.63 8.44 -4.79
N LEU A 310 -32.47 8.58 -5.41
CA LEU A 310 -31.41 9.49 -4.92
C LEU A 310 -31.75 10.94 -5.28
N GLN A 311 -31.34 11.89 -4.43
CA GLN A 311 -31.52 13.31 -4.67
C GLN A 311 -30.84 13.76 -5.97
N SER A 312 -31.48 14.67 -6.67
CA SER A 312 -30.94 15.35 -7.83
C SER A 312 -30.61 16.82 -7.50
N GLY A 313 -29.45 17.30 -7.99
CA GLY A 313 -29.02 18.69 -7.81
C GLY A 313 -28.67 19.05 -6.36
N ALA A 314 -28.31 18.07 -5.55
CA ALA A 314 -27.98 18.26 -4.15
C ALA A 314 -26.47 18.49 -3.93
N GLU A 315 -26.15 19.25 -2.90
CA GLU A 315 -24.81 19.40 -2.34
C GLU A 315 -24.82 19.01 -0.87
N SER A 316 -23.87 18.19 -0.45
CA SER A 316 -23.77 17.77 0.93
C SER A 316 -22.38 18.06 1.50
N SER A 317 -22.34 18.73 2.65
CA SER A 317 -21.15 18.96 3.47
C SER A 317 -21.03 17.96 4.63
N ALA A 318 -21.83 16.90 4.63
CA ALA A 318 -21.67 15.81 5.59
C ALA A 318 -20.33 15.11 5.37
N ALA A 319 -19.56 14.95 6.43
CA ALA A 319 -18.27 14.25 6.34
C ALA A 319 -18.50 12.75 6.13
N ILE A 320 -18.42 12.30 4.89
CA ILE A 320 -18.53 10.89 4.51
C ILE A 320 -17.16 10.30 4.17
N ARG A 321 -17.02 9.00 4.25
CA ARG A 321 -15.77 8.25 4.11
C ARG A 321 -15.90 7.17 3.05
N ALA A 322 -14.81 6.78 2.42
CA ALA A 322 -14.81 5.74 1.38
C ALA A 322 -15.49 4.44 1.86
N MET A 323 -15.24 4.03 3.10
CA MET A 323 -15.86 2.82 3.68
C MET A 323 -17.36 2.95 3.92
N ASP A 324 -17.95 4.13 3.93
CA ASP A 324 -19.40 4.33 4.08
C ASP A 324 -20.17 3.79 2.84
N TRP A 325 -19.52 3.65 1.69
CA TRP A 325 -20.13 3.10 0.49
C TRP A 325 -20.50 1.63 0.59
N TYR A 326 -19.75 0.82 1.36
CA TYR A 326 -20.04 -0.61 1.49
C TYR A 326 -21.45 -0.87 2.05
N PRO A 327 -21.84 -0.42 3.25
CA PRO A 327 -23.18 -0.62 3.76
C PRO A 327 -24.24 0.16 2.98
N THR A 328 -23.90 1.31 2.43
CA THR A 328 -24.82 2.16 1.66
C THR A 328 -25.29 1.48 0.38
N LEU A 329 -24.35 0.98 -0.42
CA LEU A 329 -24.67 0.33 -1.69
C LEU A 329 -25.39 -0.99 -1.43
N ALA A 330 -25.06 -1.72 -0.35
CA ALA A 330 -25.83 -2.88 0.09
C ALA A 330 -27.28 -2.51 0.41
N THR A 331 -27.52 -1.43 1.19
CA THR A 331 -28.88 -0.98 1.52
C THR A 331 -29.65 -0.53 0.29
N LEU A 332 -29.02 0.24 -0.63
CA LEU A 332 -29.67 0.67 -1.87
C LEU A 332 -30.03 -0.51 -2.78
N ALA A 333 -29.23 -1.58 -2.74
CA ALA A 333 -29.47 -2.83 -3.46
C ALA A 333 -30.48 -3.75 -2.78
N GLY A 334 -30.98 -3.41 -1.60
CA GLY A 334 -31.82 -4.29 -0.78
C GLY A 334 -31.09 -5.50 -0.18
N ILE A 335 -29.76 -5.44 -0.14
CA ILE A 335 -28.89 -6.50 0.38
C ILE A 335 -28.64 -6.28 1.87
N LYS A 336 -28.89 -7.30 2.67
CA LYS A 336 -28.54 -7.26 4.09
C LYS A 336 -27.07 -7.59 4.29
N VAL A 337 -26.32 -6.66 4.88
CA VAL A 337 -24.95 -6.94 5.31
C VAL A 337 -24.99 -8.02 6.41
N PRO A 338 -24.26 -9.13 6.28
CA PRO A 338 -24.26 -10.20 7.27
C PRO A 338 -23.80 -9.74 8.65
N GLU A 339 -24.34 -10.35 9.70
CA GLU A 339 -23.83 -10.22 11.05
C GLU A 339 -22.50 -10.99 11.15
N GLY A 340 -21.43 -10.30 11.53
CA GLY A 340 -20.11 -10.94 11.60
C GLY A 340 -19.02 -9.94 11.94
N PRO A 341 -17.95 -9.85 11.16
CA PRO A 341 -16.85 -8.91 11.38
C PRO A 341 -17.33 -7.45 11.46
N VAL A 342 -16.64 -6.66 12.25
CA VAL A 342 -16.95 -5.22 12.37
C VAL A 342 -16.71 -4.53 11.03
N ILE A 343 -17.71 -3.77 10.57
CA ILE A 343 -17.63 -2.81 9.47
C ILE A 343 -17.62 -1.41 10.08
N ASP A 344 -16.68 -0.55 9.64
CA ASP A 344 -16.55 0.82 10.13
C ASP A 344 -17.39 1.82 9.35
N GLY A 345 -17.81 1.43 8.14
CA GLY A 345 -18.66 2.22 7.26
C GLY A 345 -20.07 2.42 7.84
N ARG A 346 -20.65 3.56 7.51
CA ARG A 346 -22.01 3.95 7.90
C ARG A 346 -22.91 3.92 6.67
N ASP A 347 -24.16 3.50 6.84
CA ASP A 347 -25.17 3.63 5.80
C ASP A 347 -25.59 5.09 5.64
N ILE A 348 -25.24 5.70 4.49
CA ILE A 348 -25.60 7.06 4.13
C ILE A 348 -26.77 7.12 3.13
N SER A 349 -27.46 6.01 2.90
CA SER A 349 -28.62 5.99 1.98
C SER A 349 -29.72 6.97 2.36
N PRO A 350 -30.03 7.25 3.67
CA PRO A 350 -30.97 8.29 4.02
C PRO A 350 -30.51 9.70 3.63
N LEU A 351 -29.18 9.97 3.70
CA LEU A 351 -28.60 11.24 3.24
C LEU A 351 -28.75 11.36 1.72
N LEU A 352 -28.45 10.30 0.97
CA LEU A 352 -28.58 10.30 -0.49
C LEU A 352 -30.03 10.46 -0.96
N LYS A 353 -31.00 10.00 -0.19
CA LYS A 353 -32.44 10.15 -0.47
C LYS A 353 -33.03 11.48 0.03
N GLY A 354 -32.26 12.32 0.73
CA GLY A 354 -32.72 13.57 1.31
C GLY A 354 -33.60 13.41 2.56
N GLU A 355 -33.58 12.27 3.17
CA GLU A 355 -34.33 11.99 4.39
C GLU A 355 -33.66 12.60 5.64
N THR A 356 -32.38 12.94 5.54
CA THR A 356 -31.57 13.58 6.59
C THR A 356 -30.43 14.40 6.01
N GLU A 357 -29.99 15.43 6.72
CA GLU A 357 -28.79 16.21 6.40
C GLU A 357 -27.54 15.65 7.11
N PHE A 358 -27.71 14.72 8.04
CA PHE A 358 -26.64 14.15 8.87
C PHE A 358 -26.43 12.69 8.54
N VAL A 359 -25.18 12.26 8.54
CA VAL A 359 -24.84 10.83 8.51
C VAL A 359 -25.22 10.24 9.89
N PRO A 360 -26.16 9.29 9.96
CA PRO A 360 -26.45 8.60 11.20
C PRO A 360 -25.15 7.93 11.67
N ALA A 361 -24.88 8.03 12.97
CA ALA A 361 -23.86 7.16 13.57
C ALA A 361 -24.19 5.71 13.21
N PRO A 362 -23.18 4.83 12.93
CA PRO A 362 -23.45 3.44 12.62
C PRO A 362 -24.40 2.95 13.70
N GLY A 363 -25.64 2.64 13.28
CA GLY A 363 -26.58 1.99 14.16
C GLY A 363 -25.90 0.69 14.52
N LEU A 364 -25.24 0.66 15.67
CA LEU A 364 -24.81 -0.61 16.24
C LEU A 364 -26.07 -1.47 16.23
N ASN A 365 -26.09 -2.39 15.30
CA ASN A 365 -27.20 -3.31 15.17
C ASN A 365 -27.53 -3.77 16.57
N LYS A 366 -28.76 -3.52 17.07
CA LYS A 366 -29.14 -3.91 18.45
C LYS A 366 -28.88 -5.40 18.68
N SER A 367 -28.85 -6.21 17.62
CA SER A 367 -28.45 -7.60 17.64
C SER A 367 -26.95 -7.82 17.85
N LEU A 368 -26.07 -6.96 17.33
CA LEU A 368 -24.63 -7.01 17.61
C LEU A 368 -24.31 -6.76 19.08
N ASN A 369 -25.08 -5.89 19.75
CA ASN A 369 -24.91 -5.64 21.19
C ASN A 369 -25.26 -6.87 22.07
N ALA A 370 -26.07 -7.79 21.63
CA ALA A 370 -26.45 -8.99 22.39
C ALA A 370 -25.41 -10.12 22.34
N LYS A 371 -24.59 -10.17 21.25
CA LYS A 371 -23.57 -11.21 21.04
C LYS A 371 -22.13 -10.73 21.13
N VAL A 372 -21.91 -9.41 21.25
CA VAL A 372 -20.57 -8.84 21.41
C VAL A 372 -20.04 -9.23 22.79
N PRO A 373 -18.85 -9.85 22.89
CA PRO A 373 -18.22 -10.15 24.18
C PRO A 373 -18.18 -8.92 25.07
N LEU A 374 -18.33 -9.13 26.40
CA LEU A 374 -18.32 -8.06 27.42
C LEU A 374 -17.18 -7.04 27.23
N ARG A 375 -16.06 -7.45 26.61
CA ARG A 375 -14.90 -6.61 26.28
C ARG A 375 -15.16 -5.55 25.19
N ARG A 376 -16.21 -5.65 24.40
CA ARG A 376 -16.62 -4.66 23.37
C ARG A 376 -17.66 -3.65 23.87
N ARG A 377 -18.05 -3.72 25.15
CA ARG A 377 -18.92 -2.69 25.71
C ARG A 377 -18.14 -1.38 25.77
N TRP A 378 -18.76 -0.31 25.27
CA TRP A 378 -18.25 1.04 25.43
C TRP A 378 -18.05 1.34 26.91
N ASP A 379 -16.82 1.29 27.36
CA ASP A 379 -16.41 1.65 28.72
C ASP A 379 -15.06 2.35 28.66
N PRO A 380 -15.02 3.63 28.19
CA PRO A 380 -13.78 4.39 28.15
C PRO A 380 -13.19 4.52 29.56
N PRO A 381 -11.87 4.56 29.73
CA PRO A 381 -11.22 4.86 31.01
C PRO A 381 -11.83 6.08 31.68
N GLY A 382 -11.87 6.10 33.00
CA GLY A 382 -12.62 7.07 33.79
C GLY A 382 -12.36 8.54 33.46
N GLU A 383 -11.12 8.87 33.02
CA GLU A 383 -10.73 10.21 32.59
C GLU A 383 -11.40 10.68 31.27
N TRP A 384 -11.80 9.74 30.38
CA TRP A 384 -12.41 10.04 29.07
C TRP A 384 -13.95 9.94 29.11
N LYS A 385 -14.53 9.22 30.09
CA LYS A 385 -15.97 9.00 30.20
C LYS A 385 -16.80 10.29 30.19
N PRO A 386 -16.43 11.38 30.92
CA PRO A 386 -17.16 12.62 30.87
C PRO A 386 -16.97 13.45 29.61
N LEU A 387 -15.88 13.21 28.87
CA LEU A 387 -15.46 14.02 27.71
C LEU A 387 -15.96 13.50 26.36
N ILE A 388 -16.15 12.17 26.22
CA ILE A 388 -16.44 11.53 24.96
C ILE A 388 -17.70 10.69 25.07
N LYS A 389 -18.72 11.06 24.31
CA LYS A 389 -19.94 10.24 24.15
C LYS A 389 -19.73 9.25 23.00
N ARG A 390 -20.35 8.07 23.11
CA ARG A 390 -20.22 7.01 22.10
C ARG A 390 -20.58 7.47 20.68
N HIS A 391 -21.67 8.20 20.51
CA HIS A 391 -22.08 8.70 19.19
C HIS A 391 -21.05 9.68 18.62
N GLU A 392 -20.41 10.52 19.44
CA GLU A 392 -19.37 11.44 19.01
C GLU A 392 -18.10 10.71 18.56
N TYR A 393 -17.75 9.60 19.24
CA TYR A 393 -16.64 8.74 18.83
C TYR A 393 -16.94 8.06 17.48
N ASN A 394 -18.16 7.57 17.30
CA ASN A 394 -18.57 6.92 16.05
C ASN A 394 -18.61 7.89 14.86
N ASP A 395 -18.83 9.18 15.10
CA ASP A 395 -18.77 10.23 14.08
C ASP A 395 -17.34 10.66 13.75
N ALA A 396 -16.38 10.33 14.60
CA ALA A 396 -15.00 10.69 14.38
C ALA A 396 -14.39 9.94 13.17
N PHE A 397 -13.50 10.61 12.44
CA PHE A 397 -12.69 10.00 11.38
C PHE A 397 -11.23 9.94 11.81
N PHE A 398 -10.61 8.77 11.62
CA PHE A 398 -9.24 8.47 12.06
C PHE A 398 -8.34 8.33 10.83
N TYR A 399 -7.39 9.25 10.71
CA TYR A 399 -6.50 9.34 9.56
C TYR A 399 -5.23 8.52 9.79
N HIS A 400 -4.99 7.55 8.91
CA HIS A 400 -3.75 6.78 8.93
C HIS A 400 -2.82 7.28 7.82
N GLY A 401 -1.57 7.52 8.17
CA GLY A 401 -0.53 7.83 7.17
C GLY A 401 -0.23 6.62 6.28
N SER A 402 0.51 6.83 5.20
CA SER A 402 0.90 5.78 4.25
C SER A 402 1.68 4.62 4.88
N GLN A 403 2.31 4.82 6.03
CA GLN A 403 2.98 3.78 6.83
C GLN A 403 2.09 3.19 7.94
N GLY A 404 0.78 3.44 7.89
CA GLY A 404 -0.20 2.85 8.79
C GLY A 404 -0.29 3.45 10.19
N ALA A 405 0.51 4.45 10.53
CA ALA A 405 0.42 5.14 11.81
C ALA A 405 -0.85 6.01 11.88
N LEU A 406 -1.52 6.05 13.02
CA LEU A 406 -2.60 7.00 13.28
C LEU A 406 -2.00 8.42 13.37
N SER A 407 -2.29 9.25 12.38
CA SER A 407 -1.68 10.58 12.21
C SER A 407 -2.57 11.72 12.67
N ALA A 408 -3.89 11.59 12.48
CA ALA A 408 -4.83 12.64 12.87
C ALA A 408 -6.21 12.07 13.22
N VAL A 409 -7.03 12.89 13.92
CA VAL A 409 -8.43 12.61 14.23
C VAL A 409 -9.28 13.82 13.87
N ARG A 410 -10.38 13.60 13.15
CA ARG A 410 -11.40 14.61 12.88
C ARG A 410 -12.69 14.27 13.61
N TRP A 411 -13.30 15.28 14.26
CA TRP A 411 -14.66 15.21 14.76
C TRP A 411 -15.37 16.54 14.46
N LYS A 412 -16.44 16.46 13.72
CA LYS A 412 -17.11 17.64 13.13
C LYS A 412 -16.09 18.44 12.27
N ASN A 413 -15.95 19.73 12.55
CA ASN A 413 -15.01 20.63 11.87
C ASN A 413 -13.61 20.64 12.51
N TRP A 414 -13.40 19.96 13.62
CA TRP A 414 -12.14 19.96 14.33
C TRP A 414 -11.25 18.81 13.86
N LYS A 415 -10.02 19.10 13.46
CA LYS A 415 -9.01 18.11 13.10
C LYS A 415 -7.75 18.31 13.94
N LEU A 416 -7.33 17.25 14.61
CA LEU A 416 -6.15 17.20 15.46
C LEU A 416 -5.12 16.26 14.83
N TYR A 417 -3.96 16.78 14.47
CA TYR A 417 -2.77 15.98 14.21
C TYR A 417 -2.14 15.52 15.52
N LEU A 418 -1.58 14.30 15.49
CA LEU A 418 -0.99 13.63 16.64
C LEU A 418 0.53 13.58 16.55
N ASN A 419 1.07 13.64 15.33
CA ASN A 419 2.49 13.52 15.01
C ASN A 419 2.84 14.46 13.84
N PRO A 420 4.05 15.06 13.80
CA PRO A 420 5.08 15.04 14.84
C PRO A 420 4.73 15.93 16.04
N SER A 421 3.79 16.85 15.89
CA SER A 421 3.30 17.75 16.93
C SER A 421 1.78 17.73 17.03
N LEU A 422 1.24 18.18 18.19
CA LEU A 422 -0.20 18.34 18.35
C LEU A 422 -0.65 19.64 17.68
N GLU A 423 -1.27 19.52 16.51
CA GLU A 423 -1.75 20.66 15.72
C GLU A 423 -3.28 20.57 15.56
N LEU A 424 -4.00 21.54 16.11
CA LEU A 424 -5.46 21.59 16.03
C LEU A 424 -5.91 22.65 15.02
N TYR A 425 -6.83 22.25 14.12
CA TYR A 425 -7.42 23.11 13.07
C TYR A 425 -8.94 23.11 13.16
N ASP A 426 -9.55 24.24 12.78
CA ASP A 426 -10.99 24.39 12.53
C ASP A 426 -11.23 24.44 11.02
N LEU A 427 -11.56 23.30 10.43
CA LEU A 427 -11.73 23.16 8.96
C LEU A 427 -12.91 23.97 8.42
N SER A 428 -13.86 24.42 9.24
CA SER A 428 -14.94 25.30 8.79
C SER A 428 -14.47 26.71 8.46
N LYS A 429 -13.37 27.14 9.08
CA LYS A 429 -12.76 28.46 8.88
C LYS A 429 -11.48 28.41 8.06
N ASP A 430 -10.78 27.29 8.13
CA ASP A 430 -9.48 27.09 7.49
C ASP A 430 -9.38 25.68 6.90
N PRO A 431 -10.07 25.42 5.78
CA PRO A 431 -9.98 24.12 5.10
C PRO A 431 -8.57 23.85 4.52
N GLY A 432 -7.71 24.88 4.44
CA GLY A 432 -6.32 24.77 4.00
C GLY A 432 -5.32 24.40 5.10
N GLU A 433 -5.76 24.27 6.36
CA GLU A 433 -4.92 23.88 7.50
C GLU A 433 -3.68 24.77 7.70
N LYS A 434 -3.88 26.10 7.61
CA LYS A 434 -2.82 27.12 7.69
C LYS A 434 -2.73 27.76 9.07
N THR A 435 -3.83 27.76 9.84
CA THR A 435 -3.97 28.51 11.11
C THR A 435 -4.24 27.60 12.27
N LEU A 436 -3.26 27.47 13.17
CA LEU A 436 -3.41 26.70 14.41
C LEU A 436 -4.43 27.33 15.37
N VAL A 437 -5.28 26.50 15.97
CA VAL A 437 -6.27 26.91 16.94
C VAL A 437 -5.90 26.39 18.33
N ARG A 438 -6.06 27.25 19.36
CA ARG A 438 -5.90 26.85 20.77
C ARG A 438 -7.26 26.60 21.41
N ASN A 439 -7.63 25.33 21.56
CA ASN A 439 -8.82 24.91 22.29
C ASN A 439 -8.51 23.65 23.10
N GLY A 440 -8.23 23.82 24.38
CA GLY A 440 -7.78 22.74 25.28
C GLY A 440 -8.85 21.66 25.53
N GLU A 441 -10.14 21.97 25.45
CA GLU A 441 -11.23 21.00 25.61
C GLU A 441 -11.30 20.09 24.38
N ILE A 442 -11.36 20.66 23.18
CA ILE A 442 -11.40 19.92 21.91
C ILE A 442 -10.13 19.07 21.76
N LEU A 443 -8.97 19.63 22.06
CA LEU A 443 -7.69 18.92 21.99
C LEU A 443 -7.72 17.66 22.89
N ARG A 444 -8.15 17.79 24.16
CA ARG A 444 -8.26 16.64 25.07
C ARG A 444 -9.26 15.60 24.55
N LYS A 445 -10.41 16.04 24.04
CA LYS A 445 -11.45 15.19 23.49
C LYS A 445 -10.93 14.36 22.31
N LEU A 446 -10.30 14.98 21.32
CA LEU A 446 -9.76 14.29 20.13
C LEU A 446 -8.58 13.35 20.47
N ARG A 447 -7.72 13.75 21.43
CA ARG A 447 -6.68 12.83 21.93
C ARG A 447 -7.28 11.59 22.59
N GLY A 448 -8.32 11.77 23.39
CA GLY A 448 -9.03 10.66 24.01
C GLY A 448 -9.65 9.72 22.97
N MET A 449 -10.27 10.27 21.91
CA MET A 449 -10.78 9.48 20.78
C MET A 449 -9.67 8.69 20.09
N ALA A 450 -8.48 9.30 19.87
CA ALA A 450 -7.33 8.61 19.29
C ALA A 450 -6.87 7.41 20.12
N VAL A 451 -6.78 7.59 21.46
CA VAL A 451 -6.38 6.52 22.37
C VAL A 451 -7.38 5.36 22.33
N LEU A 452 -8.68 5.67 22.38
CA LEU A 452 -9.74 4.67 22.30
C LEU A 452 -9.70 3.89 20.98
N PHE A 453 -9.49 4.59 19.86
CA PHE A 453 -9.37 3.96 18.54
C PHE A 453 -8.14 3.04 18.45
N GLN A 454 -6.99 3.47 18.95
CA GLN A 454 -5.80 2.62 18.99
C GLN A 454 -6.00 1.38 19.86
N GLN A 455 -6.72 1.49 20.97
CA GLN A 455 -7.08 0.33 21.81
C GLN A 455 -8.02 -0.62 21.07
N GLU A 456 -9.03 -0.08 20.37
CA GLU A 456 -9.93 -0.87 19.54
C GLU A 456 -9.19 -1.62 18.45
N MET A 457 -8.30 -0.94 17.72
CA MET A 457 -7.49 -1.57 16.65
C MET A 457 -6.57 -2.67 17.18
N ARG A 458 -6.02 -2.53 18.39
CA ARG A 458 -5.21 -3.61 19.02
C ARG A 458 -6.03 -4.86 19.34
N MET A 459 -7.32 -4.71 19.61
CA MET A 459 -8.21 -5.82 19.99
C MET A 459 -8.90 -6.48 18.80
N ASP A 460 -9.20 -5.71 17.76
CA ASP A 460 -10.11 -6.09 16.68
C ASP A 460 -9.49 -6.01 15.29
N ALA A 461 -8.22 -5.59 15.14
CA ALA A 461 -7.55 -5.63 13.85
C ALA A 461 -7.35 -7.09 13.43
N ARG A 462 -7.60 -7.33 12.15
CA ARG A 462 -7.36 -8.59 11.47
C ARG A 462 -6.10 -8.48 10.62
N ASP A 463 -5.44 -9.58 10.38
CA ASP A 463 -4.24 -9.59 9.55
C ASP A 463 -4.61 -9.47 8.06
N ALA A 464 -3.72 -8.90 7.27
CA ALA A 464 -3.80 -9.03 5.82
C ALA A 464 -3.69 -10.49 5.41
N GLY A 465 -4.29 -10.85 4.29
CA GLY A 465 -4.07 -12.17 3.70
C GLY A 465 -2.57 -12.38 3.45
N GLN A 466 -2.10 -13.57 3.78
CA GLN A 466 -0.72 -14.00 3.50
C GLN A 466 -0.78 -15.25 2.64
N ARG A 467 -0.13 -15.22 1.48
CA ARG A 467 0.06 -16.40 0.66
C ARG A 467 0.99 -17.35 1.39
N LYS A 468 0.51 -18.58 1.65
CA LYS A 468 1.41 -19.67 2.02
C LYS A 468 2.19 -20.04 0.76
N ARG A 469 3.43 -19.59 0.65
CA ARG A 469 4.30 -20.06 -0.42
C ARG A 469 4.32 -21.57 -0.38
N SER A 470 3.94 -22.22 -1.48
CA SER A 470 4.17 -23.65 -1.64
C SER A 470 5.67 -23.92 -1.65
N GLN A 471 6.05 -25.15 -1.40
CA GLN A 471 7.46 -25.53 -1.48
C GLN A 471 8.02 -25.31 -2.89
N ASP A 472 7.14 -25.34 -3.91
CA ASP A 472 7.46 -25.11 -5.33
C ASP A 472 7.59 -23.61 -5.65
N ASP A 473 6.86 -22.71 -5.00
CA ASP A 473 6.98 -21.25 -5.15
C ASP A 473 8.29 -20.69 -4.55
N ARG A 474 8.97 -21.47 -3.69
CA ARG A 474 10.33 -21.14 -3.23
C ARG A 474 11.37 -21.37 -4.33
N THR A 475 10.98 -21.94 -5.45
CA THR A 475 11.84 -22.36 -6.57
C THR A 475 12.15 -21.28 -7.59
N MET A 476 11.83 -20.02 -7.35
CA MET A 476 12.40 -18.95 -8.19
C MET A 476 13.93 -18.82 -8.02
N ILE A 477 14.52 -19.42 -6.99
CA ILE A 477 15.96 -19.56 -6.80
C ILE A 477 16.19 -21.00 -6.33
N SER A 478 16.26 -21.94 -7.26
CA SER A 478 16.53 -23.33 -6.93
C SER A 478 18.03 -23.55 -6.78
N HIS A 479 18.50 -23.58 -5.54
CA HIS A 479 19.66 -24.38 -5.21
C HIS A 479 19.14 -25.67 -4.58
N ASP A 480 19.38 -26.80 -5.23
CA ASP A 480 19.08 -28.11 -4.65
C ASP A 480 20.14 -28.42 -3.57
N VAL A 481 20.00 -27.71 -2.44
CA VAL A 481 20.83 -27.88 -1.24
C VAL A 481 20.12 -28.69 -0.16
N LYS A 482 18.94 -29.28 -0.47
CA LYS A 482 18.22 -30.14 0.46
C LYS A 482 19.09 -31.33 0.89
N GLY A 483 19.40 -31.35 2.16
CA GLY A 483 20.24 -32.41 2.75
C GLY A 483 21.76 -32.16 2.68
N ALA A 484 22.24 -31.16 1.92
CA ALA A 484 23.65 -30.80 1.82
C ALA A 484 24.17 -29.89 2.94
N LEU A 485 23.25 -29.23 3.68
CA LEU A 485 23.60 -28.29 4.74
C LEU A 485 23.20 -28.78 6.14
N HIS A 486 24.00 -28.42 7.13
CA HIS A 486 23.57 -28.32 8.53
C HIS A 486 23.01 -26.93 8.77
N GLU A 487 21.85 -26.86 9.40
CA GLU A 487 21.16 -25.63 9.72
C GLU A 487 21.00 -25.47 11.23
N ARG A 488 21.32 -24.29 11.77
CA ARG A 488 20.99 -23.89 13.13
C ARG A 488 20.12 -22.62 13.01
N LEU A 489 18.86 -22.77 13.27
CA LEU A 489 17.87 -21.69 13.12
C LEU A 489 17.58 -21.03 14.46
N ASP A 490 17.13 -19.75 14.40
CA ASP A 490 16.67 -18.99 15.56
C ASP A 490 17.74 -18.87 16.67
N VAL A 491 19.02 -18.76 16.30
CA VAL A 491 20.14 -18.63 17.24
C VAL A 491 20.20 -17.21 17.77
N THR A 492 19.97 -16.99 19.06
CA THR A 492 20.12 -15.69 19.71
C THR A 492 21.59 -15.27 19.76
N TYR A 493 21.93 -14.14 19.12
CA TYR A 493 23.29 -13.61 19.09
C TYR A 493 23.50 -12.34 19.91
N ALA A 494 22.43 -11.61 20.21
CA ALA A 494 22.47 -10.42 21.06
C ALA A 494 21.14 -10.26 21.82
N SER A 495 21.17 -9.56 22.97
CA SER A 495 20.01 -9.26 23.77
C SER A 495 20.07 -7.83 24.32
N TYR A 496 18.94 -7.13 24.31
CA TYR A 496 18.76 -5.77 24.81
C TYR A 496 17.52 -5.76 25.74
N GLY A 497 17.73 -6.04 27.01
CA GLY A 497 16.63 -6.35 27.94
C GLY A 497 15.84 -7.57 27.47
N ASP A 498 14.54 -7.44 27.31
CA ASP A 498 13.64 -8.51 26.83
C ASP A 498 13.69 -8.72 25.29
N ARG A 499 14.38 -7.86 24.57
CA ARG A 499 14.50 -7.93 23.11
C ARG A 499 15.70 -8.79 22.72
N THR A 500 15.47 -9.91 22.09
CA THR A 500 16.50 -10.79 21.51
C THR A 500 16.64 -10.58 20.00
N LEU A 501 17.85 -10.66 19.49
CA LEU A 501 18.18 -10.67 18.08
C LEU A 501 18.71 -12.04 17.68
N GLU A 502 18.22 -12.55 16.56
CA GLU A 502 18.46 -13.93 16.13
C GLU A 502 19.13 -13.97 14.76
N MET A 503 19.90 -15.06 14.55
CA MET A 503 20.51 -15.44 13.28
C MET A 503 20.16 -16.88 12.91
N ASP A 504 20.17 -17.17 11.60
CA ASP A 504 20.08 -18.52 11.07
C ASP A 504 21.43 -18.88 10.42
N ILE A 505 22.04 -19.99 10.82
CA ILE A 505 23.41 -20.40 10.43
C ILE A 505 23.34 -21.65 9.55
N TYR A 506 24.03 -21.61 8.42
CA TYR A 506 24.10 -22.67 7.42
C TYR A 506 25.56 -23.09 7.22
N ARG A 507 25.82 -24.38 7.23
CA ARG A 507 27.15 -24.96 7.02
C ARG A 507 27.08 -26.19 6.13
N PRO A 508 28.05 -26.43 5.21
CA PRO A 508 28.10 -27.67 4.44
C PRO A 508 28.18 -28.92 5.37
N ARG A 509 27.37 -29.94 5.09
CA ARG A 509 27.29 -31.14 5.90
C ARG A 509 28.57 -32.00 5.85
N GLU A 510 29.19 -32.04 4.68
CA GLU A 510 30.38 -32.89 4.42
C GLU A 510 31.71 -32.14 4.62
N ALA A 511 31.68 -30.89 5.08
CA ALA A 511 32.91 -30.13 5.28
C ALA A 511 33.60 -30.47 6.59
N TRP A 512 34.90 -30.76 6.49
CA TRP A 512 35.79 -31.04 7.62
C TRP A 512 36.65 -29.82 7.95
N GLY A 513 36.89 -29.58 9.23
CA GLY A 513 37.75 -28.48 9.71
C GLY A 513 37.02 -27.16 9.84
N LYS A 514 37.79 -26.07 10.05
CA LYS A 514 37.28 -24.71 10.15
C LYS A 514 37.10 -24.13 8.75
N LEU A 515 35.98 -23.41 8.55
CA LEU A 515 35.61 -22.74 7.32
C LEU A 515 35.55 -21.21 7.53
N PRO A 516 35.81 -20.38 6.51
CA PRO A 516 35.53 -18.97 6.60
C PRO A 516 34.03 -18.72 6.78
N ALA A 517 33.68 -17.62 7.47
CA ALA A 517 32.28 -17.29 7.73
C ALA A 517 31.83 -16.05 6.96
N ILE A 518 30.55 -16.00 6.59
CA ILE A 518 29.92 -14.87 5.89
C ILE A 518 28.67 -14.44 6.64
N VAL A 519 28.61 -13.16 7.04
CA VAL A 519 27.40 -12.53 7.59
C VAL A 519 26.56 -11.96 6.42
N CYS A 520 25.32 -12.43 6.28
CA CYS A 520 24.38 -12.01 5.25
C CYS A 520 23.37 -11.00 5.83
N ILE A 521 23.44 -9.74 5.40
CA ILE A 521 22.71 -8.62 5.98
C ILE A 521 21.57 -8.19 5.03
N HIS A 522 20.32 -8.29 5.49
CA HIS A 522 19.17 -8.01 4.66
C HIS A 522 18.95 -6.51 4.37
N GLY A 523 18.32 -6.22 3.24
CA GLY A 523 17.85 -4.90 2.86
C GLY A 523 16.51 -4.52 3.52
N GLY A 524 15.89 -3.47 3.02
CA GLY A 524 14.56 -3.02 3.47
C GLY A 524 14.53 -1.59 4.01
N GLY A 525 15.47 -0.72 3.57
CA GLY A 525 15.50 0.70 3.95
C GLY A 525 15.67 0.89 5.46
N TRP A 526 16.38 -0.01 6.14
CA TRP A 526 16.58 -0.04 7.61
C TRP A 526 15.28 -0.11 8.43
N ALA A 527 14.10 -0.05 7.77
CA ALA A 527 12.79 0.05 8.42
C ALA A 527 11.98 -1.25 8.36
N LYS A 528 12.40 -2.23 7.57
CA LYS A 528 11.70 -3.52 7.39
C LYS A 528 12.66 -4.63 6.99
N GLY A 529 12.17 -5.88 7.08
CA GLY A 529 12.95 -7.07 6.78
C GLY A 529 13.36 -7.86 8.02
N ASN A 530 13.93 -9.02 7.80
CA ASN A 530 14.49 -9.90 8.83
C ASN A 530 15.46 -10.90 8.18
N ARG A 531 16.11 -11.76 8.99
CA ARG A 531 17.08 -12.76 8.55
C ARG A 531 16.60 -13.65 7.39
N LYS A 532 15.29 -13.95 7.32
CA LYS A 532 14.73 -14.85 6.29
C LYS A 532 14.81 -14.27 4.86
N ASN A 533 14.95 -12.95 4.73
CA ASN A 533 15.06 -12.32 3.42
C ASN A 533 16.36 -12.68 2.65
N HIS A 534 17.40 -13.11 3.35
CA HIS A 534 18.69 -13.50 2.76
C HIS A 534 19.06 -14.99 2.94
N THR A 535 18.07 -15.84 3.31
CA THR A 535 18.25 -17.29 3.44
C THR A 535 18.88 -17.90 2.19
N ASN A 536 18.39 -17.55 1.01
CA ASN A 536 18.90 -18.08 -0.26
C ASN A 536 20.36 -17.70 -0.51
N VAL A 537 20.76 -16.47 -0.16
CA VAL A 537 22.16 -16.01 -0.27
C VAL A 537 23.04 -16.82 0.66
N ALA A 538 22.63 -17.00 1.92
CA ALA A 538 23.39 -17.77 2.89
C ALA A 538 23.51 -19.25 2.50
N GLN A 539 22.43 -19.87 2.06
CA GLN A 539 22.45 -21.28 1.61
C GLN A 539 23.33 -21.46 0.36
N ALA A 540 23.28 -20.52 -0.59
CA ALA A 540 24.11 -20.56 -1.79
C ALA A 540 25.62 -20.43 -1.47
N LEU A 541 25.99 -19.58 -0.52
CA LEU A 541 27.36 -19.41 -0.06
C LEU A 541 27.80 -20.61 0.80
N ALA A 542 26.91 -21.12 1.67
CA ALA A 542 27.20 -22.33 2.45
C ALA A 542 27.48 -23.54 1.55
N ALA A 543 26.68 -23.73 0.48
CA ALA A 543 26.92 -24.80 -0.49
C ALA A 543 28.27 -24.67 -1.22
N ARG A 544 28.91 -23.49 -1.18
CA ARG A 544 30.23 -23.21 -1.74
C ARG A 544 31.39 -23.33 -0.75
N GLY A 545 31.13 -23.74 0.49
CA GLY A 545 32.18 -24.04 1.47
C GLY A 545 32.35 -22.97 2.55
N TYR A 546 31.36 -22.14 2.82
CA TYR A 546 31.35 -21.15 3.91
C TYR A 546 30.45 -21.58 5.06
N VAL A 547 30.69 -21.05 6.26
CA VAL A 547 29.64 -20.94 7.28
C VAL A 547 28.92 -19.62 7.06
N ALA A 548 27.69 -19.65 6.57
CA ALA A 548 26.94 -18.43 6.25
C ALA A 548 25.83 -18.19 7.27
N ALA A 549 25.73 -16.95 7.79
CA ALA A 549 24.74 -16.59 8.80
C ALA A 549 23.89 -15.41 8.32
N THR A 550 22.56 -15.60 8.27
CA THR A 550 21.62 -14.50 8.07
C THR A 550 21.24 -13.87 9.41
N ILE A 551 21.15 -12.57 9.50
CA ILE A 551 20.89 -11.86 10.75
C ILE A 551 19.63 -11.00 10.68
N SER A 552 18.90 -10.88 11.80
CA SER A 552 17.94 -9.79 12.03
C SER A 552 18.63 -8.70 12.85
N TYR A 553 18.45 -7.45 12.51
CA TYR A 553 18.95 -6.30 13.26
C TYR A 553 17.78 -5.38 13.67
N ARG A 554 17.95 -4.54 14.69
CA ARG A 554 16.92 -3.58 15.13
C ARG A 554 16.61 -2.60 14.00
N LEU A 555 15.35 -2.57 13.62
CA LEU A 555 14.86 -1.69 12.56
C LEU A 555 14.72 -0.26 13.08
N SER A 556 14.78 0.72 12.18
CA SER A 556 14.75 2.16 12.52
C SER A 556 13.47 2.61 13.24
N GLY A 557 12.37 1.85 13.11
CA GLY A 557 11.12 2.06 13.87
C GLY A 557 11.20 1.53 15.31
N GLU A 558 12.16 0.64 15.60
CA GLU A 558 12.45 0.09 16.92
C GLU A 558 13.57 0.90 17.61
N ALA A 559 14.67 1.13 16.90
CA ALA A 559 15.79 1.93 17.36
C ALA A 559 16.48 2.62 16.16
N PRO A 560 16.69 3.95 16.22
CA PRO A 560 17.40 4.68 15.17
C PRO A 560 18.88 4.30 15.12
N PHE A 561 19.60 4.81 14.12
CA PHE A 561 21.06 4.72 14.04
C PHE A 561 21.72 5.24 15.33
N PRO A 562 22.74 4.54 15.88
CA PRO A 562 23.56 3.47 15.27
C PRO A 562 23.11 2.01 15.55
N ALA A 563 21.90 1.78 16.07
CA ALA A 563 21.48 0.46 16.54
C ALA A 563 21.72 -0.67 15.51
N ALA A 564 21.33 -0.48 14.25
CA ALA A 564 21.46 -1.52 13.22
C ALA A 564 22.92 -1.94 12.94
N ILE A 565 23.86 -1.01 12.91
CA ILE A 565 25.29 -1.36 12.72
C ILE A 565 25.88 -2.02 13.97
N GLN A 566 25.48 -1.59 15.17
CA GLN A 566 25.89 -2.21 16.43
C GLN A 566 25.45 -3.68 16.50
N ASP A 567 24.26 -3.99 15.96
CA ASP A 567 23.74 -5.35 15.88
C ASP A 567 24.51 -6.19 14.85
N CYS A 568 24.88 -5.62 13.70
CA CYS A 568 25.76 -6.31 12.73
C CYS A 568 27.11 -6.64 13.34
N LYS A 569 27.71 -5.72 14.10
CA LYS A 569 28.96 -5.94 14.82
C LYS A 569 28.82 -7.03 15.90
N ALA A 570 27.74 -7.00 16.66
CA ALA A 570 27.43 -8.04 17.63
C ALA A 570 27.31 -9.45 17.00
N ALA A 571 26.76 -9.54 15.78
CA ALA A 571 26.68 -10.79 15.04
C ALA A 571 28.07 -11.33 14.65
N VAL A 572 28.98 -10.47 14.20
CA VAL A 572 30.38 -10.84 13.91
C VAL A 572 31.07 -11.32 15.18
N ARG A 573 30.93 -10.60 16.31
CA ARG A 573 31.49 -11.00 17.60
C ARG A 573 30.94 -12.35 18.04
N TYR A 574 29.65 -12.61 17.89
CA TYR A 574 29.03 -13.90 18.21
C TYR A 574 29.65 -15.05 17.41
N LEU A 575 29.77 -14.89 16.08
CA LEU A 575 30.39 -15.93 15.24
C LEU A 575 31.84 -16.19 15.64
N ARG A 576 32.62 -15.17 15.98
CA ARG A 576 34.00 -15.26 16.43
C ARG A 576 34.11 -15.94 17.81
N ALA A 577 33.26 -15.56 18.75
CA ALA A 577 33.22 -16.16 20.11
C ALA A 577 32.86 -17.64 20.07
N ASN A 578 32.01 -18.06 19.14
CA ASN A 578 31.56 -19.45 19.00
C ASN A 578 32.25 -20.20 17.84
N ALA A 579 33.40 -19.68 17.35
CA ALA A 579 34.06 -20.19 16.15
C ALA A 579 34.39 -21.69 16.24
N ASN A 580 34.84 -22.17 17.39
CA ASN A 580 35.18 -23.60 17.59
C ASN A 580 33.92 -24.50 17.50
N GLU A 581 32.82 -24.09 18.11
CA GLU A 581 31.55 -24.84 18.08
C GLU A 581 30.92 -24.86 16.70
N LEU A 582 30.97 -23.71 16.00
CA LEU A 582 30.39 -23.54 14.70
C LEU A 582 31.30 -24.02 13.55
N GLY A 583 32.55 -24.37 13.86
CA GLY A 583 33.56 -24.78 12.87
C GLY A 583 33.98 -23.63 11.97
N ILE A 584 34.14 -22.44 12.54
CA ILE A 584 34.51 -21.19 11.84
C ILE A 584 36.01 -20.93 12.00
N ASP A 585 36.64 -20.48 10.92
CA ASP A 585 37.94 -19.82 11.00
C ASP A 585 37.72 -18.36 11.42
N GLU A 586 37.99 -18.07 12.70
CA GLU A 586 37.74 -16.78 13.33
C GLU A 586 38.54 -15.61 12.75
N GLU A 587 39.61 -15.88 12.01
CA GLU A 587 40.43 -14.91 11.33
C GLU A 587 39.91 -14.57 9.92
N HIS A 588 38.92 -15.32 9.42
CA HIS A 588 38.37 -15.20 8.06
C HIS A 588 36.85 -15.08 8.09
N ILE A 589 36.37 -13.89 8.48
CA ILE A 589 34.94 -13.53 8.49
C ILE A 589 34.69 -12.41 7.47
N GLY A 590 33.77 -12.63 6.56
CA GLY A 590 33.31 -11.62 5.58
C GLY A 590 31.85 -11.24 5.79
N ALA A 591 31.39 -10.25 5.01
CA ALA A 591 30.00 -9.83 5.01
C ALA A 591 29.48 -9.53 3.61
N VAL A 592 28.19 -9.80 3.39
CA VAL A 592 27.46 -9.50 2.15
C VAL A 592 26.07 -8.95 2.50
N GLY A 593 25.58 -7.96 1.75
CA GLY A 593 24.26 -7.42 1.98
C GLY A 593 23.77 -6.54 0.84
N LEU A 594 22.43 -6.40 0.69
CA LEU A 594 21.80 -5.64 -0.37
C LEU A 594 21.10 -4.40 0.16
N SER A 595 21.16 -3.27 -0.57
CA SER A 595 20.44 -2.03 -0.26
C SER A 595 20.83 -1.47 1.11
N ALA A 596 19.90 -1.34 2.06
CA ALA A 596 20.22 -1.00 3.46
C ALA A 596 21.23 -1.98 4.08
N GLY A 597 21.13 -3.28 3.77
CA GLY A 597 22.13 -4.28 4.15
C GLY A 597 23.47 -4.08 3.46
N GLY A 598 23.47 -3.60 2.21
CA GLY A 598 24.68 -3.21 1.49
C GLY A 598 25.38 -2.01 2.13
N HIS A 599 24.61 -1.01 2.53
CA HIS A 599 25.13 0.11 3.31
C HIS A 599 25.75 -0.36 4.63
N LEU A 600 25.04 -1.18 5.41
CA LEU A 600 25.54 -1.74 6.67
C LEU A 600 26.78 -2.63 6.46
N THR A 601 26.84 -3.37 5.35
CA THR A 601 28.03 -4.16 4.96
C THR A 601 29.24 -3.27 4.69
N ALA A 602 29.05 -2.16 3.95
CA ALA A 602 30.12 -1.21 3.70
C ALA A 602 30.57 -0.48 4.99
N LEU A 603 29.61 -0.13 5.85
CA LEU A 603 29.89 0.54 7.13
C LEU A 603 30.60 -0.43 8.10
N LEU A 604 30.21 -1.71 8.12
CA LEU A 604 30.87 -2.75 8.91
C LEU A 604 32.33 -2.90 8.50
N ALA A 605 32.61 -2.83 7.19
CA ALA A 605 33.97 -2.93 6.67
C ALA A 605 34.85 -1.75 7.09
N THR A 606 34.30 -0.53 7.18
CA THR A 606 35.08 0.71 7.41
C THR A 606 34.99 1.24 8.84
N SER A 607 34.34 0.56 9.75
CA SER A 607 34.14 1.01 11.13
C SER A 607 34.78 0.15 12.20
N GLY A 608 35.81 -0.63 11.83
CA GLY A 608 36.50 -1.57 12.75
C GLY A 608 37.00 -0.93 14.03
N GLU A 609 37.45 0.34 13.96
CA GLU A 609 38.01 1.08 15.11
C GLU A 609 37.10 2.20 15.61
N VAL A 610 35.85 2.32 15.11
CA VAL A 610 34.92 3.39 15.48
C VAL A 610 34.13 2.99 16.73
N ALA A 611 34.59 3.45 17.89
CA ALA A 611 34.01 3.09 19.20
C ALA A 611 32.50 3.37 19.31
N ASP A 612 32.01 4.50 18.79
CA ASP A 612 30.59 4.89 18.82
C ASP A 612 29.67 3.91 18.07
N LEU A 613 30.24 3.08 17.18
CA LEU A 613 29.52 2.09 16.37
C LEU A 613 29.66 0.66 16.90
N GLU A 614 30.46 0.39 17.95
CA GLU A 614 30.65 -0.96 18.48
C GLU A 614 29.41 -1.54 19.18
N GLY A 615 28.77 -0.76 20.03
CA GLY A 615 27.62 -1.18 20.81
C GLY A 615 27.93 -2.26 21.88
N GLU A 616 26.91 -2.58 22.69
CA GLU A 616 27.02 -3.47 23.87
C GLU A 616 26.34 -4.84 23.65
N GLY A 617 26.01 -5.22 22.42
CA GLY A 617 25.20 -6.37 22.05
C GLY A 617 25.80 -7.76 22.28
N GLY A 618 26.55 -7.99 23.35
CA GLY A 618 27.14 -9.29 23.72
C GLY A 618 28.51 -9.55 23.07
N ASN A 619 29.26 -10.46 23.68
CA ASN A 619 30.63 -10.89 23.28
C ASN A 619 31.57 -9.71 22.98
N VAL A 620 31.50 -8.67 23.80
CA VAL A 620 32.21 -7.38 23.59
C VAL A 620 33.73 -7.52 23.69
N GLU A 621 34.21 -8.61 24.25
CA GLU A 621 35.64 -8.98 24.33
C GLU A 621 36.22 -9.51 23.01
N TYR A 622 35.36 -9.80 22.02
CA TYR A 622 35.77 -10.25 20.70
C TYR A 622 35.72 -9.11 19.68
N SER A 623 36.61 -9.15 18.69
CA SER A 623 36.63 -8.16 17.62
C SER A 623 35.42 -8.26 16.69
N SER A 624 34.88 -7.12 16.26
CA SER A 624 33.82 -7.00 15.26
C SER A 624 34.35 -6.80 13.83
N THR A 625 35.69 -6.77 13.64
CA THR A 625 36.30 -6.55 12.31
C THR A 625 36.04 -7.73 11.37
N ILE A 626 35.88 -7.42 10.08
CA ILE A 626 35.74 -8.42 9.01
C ILE A 626 36.92 -8.30 8.04
N GLN A 627 37.17 -9.34 7.25
CA GLN A 627 38.34 -9.43 6.38
C GLN A 627 38.01 -9.26 4.89
N ALA A 628 36.72 -9.26 4.51
CA ALA A 628 36.26 -8.98 3.15
C ALA A 628 34.79 -8.57 3.16
N ALA A 629 34.39 -7.65 2.26
CA ALA A 629 33.01 -7.19 2.16
C ALA A 629 32.49 -7.14 0.72
N VAL A 630 31.23 -7.57 0.55
CA VAL A 630 30.50 -7.46 -0.73
C VAL A 630 29.25 -6.62 -0.54
N PRO A 631 29.36 -5.26 -0.53
CA PRO A 631 28.22 -4.37 -0.48
C PRO A 631 27.46 -4.37 -1.82
N MET A 632 26.15 -4.63 -1.81
CA MET A 632 25.31 -4.67 -3.00
C MET A 632 24.30 -3.51 -2.97
N GLY A 633 24.18 -2.75 -4.07
CA GLY A 633 23.27 -1.60 -4.16
C GLY A 633 23.47 -0.60 -3.01
N ALA A 634 24.69 -0.40 -2.57
CA ALA A 634 25.04 0.28 -1.32
C ALA A 634 25.22 1.80 -1.49
N GLN A 635 24.69 2.56 -0.53
CA GLN A 635 25.01 3.98 -0.36
C GLN A 635 26.26 4.11 0.53
N THR A 636 27.33 4.71 0.02
CA THR A 636 28.60 4.86 0.75
C THR A 636 28.97 6.29 1.14
N HIS A 637 28.36 7.28 0.49
CA HIS A 637 28.62 8.70 0.72
C HIS A 637 27.34 9.42 1.15
N LEU A 638 26.96 9.29 2.44
CA LEU A 638 25.72 9.86 2.95
C LEU A 638 25.76 11.39 3.06
N MET A 639 26.96 11.99 3.06
CA MET A 639 27.16 13.44 3.07
C MET A 639 27.03 14.10 1.69
N SER A 640 26.78 13.34 0.61
CA SER A 640 26.65 13.88 -0.75
C SER A 640 25.47 14.85 -0.89
N LEU A 641 25.58 15.79 -1.85
CA LEU A 641 24.48 16.72 -2.19
C LEU A 641 23.19 15.96 -2.54
N ARG A 642 23.31 14.89 -3.32
CA ARG A 642 22.18 14.03 -3.67
C ARG A 642 21.47 13.48 -2.42
N ASN A 643 22.21 12.94 -1.46
CA ASN A 643 21.62 12.40 -0.24
C ASN A 643 21.03 13.49 0.66
N ARG A 644 21.54 14.73 0.59
CA ARG A 644 20.91 15.90 1.21
C ARG A 644 19.53 16.16 0.62
N GLU A 645 19.41 16.16 -0.70
CA GLU A 645 18.13 16.35 -1.40
C GLU A 645 17.17 15.22 -1.13
N VAL A 646 17.62 13.95 -1.20
CA VAL A 646 16.80 12.78 -0.90
C VAL A 646 16.29 12.81 0.54
N SER A 647 17.15 13.11 1.51
CA SER A 647 16.77 13.15 2.92
C SER A 647 15.81 14.30 3.27
N ALA A 648 15.85 15.39 2.50
CA ALA A 648 14.94 16.52 2.63
C ALA A 648 13.62 16.29 1.84
N SER A 649 13.57 15.31 0.92
CA SER A 649 12.40 15.06 0.08
C SER A 649 11.26 14.46 0.90
N GLN A 650 10.02 14.85 0.57
CA GLN A 650 8.83 14.29 1.21
C GLN A 650 8.57 12.83 0.79
N ASP A 651 9.06 12.41 -0.37
CA ASP A 651 8.80 11.08 -0.93
C ASP A 651 9.75 10.00 -0.40
N ARG A 652 11.03 10.31 -0.26
CA ARG A 652 12.07 9.35 0.17
C ARG A 652 12.71 9.72 1.51
N GLY A 653 12.56 10.97 1.95
CA GLY A 653 13.19 11.50 3.17
C GLY A 653 12.73 10.81 4.44
N GLY A 654 11.48 10.34 4.51
CA GLY A 654 10.92 9.71 5.70
C GLY A 654 11.71 8.50 6.21
N ILE A 655 12.20 7.63 5.31
CA ILE A 655 13.01 6.46 5.68
C ILE A 655 14.39 6.88 6.19
N TRP A 656 15.01 7.85 5.53
CA TRP A 656 16.30 8.40 5.94
C TRP A 656 16.21 9.15 7.27
N GLN A 657 15.18 9.99 7.42
CA GLN A 657 14.94 10.75 8.64
C GLN A 657 14.62 9.83 9.83
N GLN A 658 13.86 8.76 9.60
CA GLN A 658 13.59 7.76 10.63
C GLN A 658 14.87 7.01 11.04
N PHE A 659 15.72 6.65 10.09
CA PHE A 659 16.96 5.94 10.36
C PHE A 659 17.99 6.84 11.06
N LEU A 660 18.15 8.11 10.63
CA LEU A 660 19.21 9.03 11.09
C LEU A 660 18.69 10.16 12.00
N SER A 661 17.44 10.02 12.49
CA SER A 661 16.81 10.97 13.43
C SER A 661 16.75 12.42 12.91
N GLY A 662 16.40 12.57 11.62
CA GLY A 662 16.28 13.86 10.95
C GLY A 662 16.91 13.87 9.54
N SER A 663 16.69 14.94 8.78
CA SER A 663 17.37 15.16 7.49
C SER A 663 18.88 15.43 7.67
N GLN A 664 19.63 15.34 6.58
CA GLN A 664 21.07 15.64 6.61
C GLN A 664 21.36 17.07 7.12
N THR A 665 20.46 18.02 6.88
CA THR A 665 20.61 19.39 7.35
C THR A 665 20.33 19.54 8.85
N GLU A 666 19.39 18.74 9.38
CA GLU A 666 19.01 18.76 10.78
C GLU A 666 19.97 17.95 11.66
N ASN A 667 20.48 16.83 11.16
CA ASN A 667 21.39 15.94 11.90
C ASN A 667 22.64 15.53 11.08
N PRO A 668 23.49 16.48 10.65
CA PRO A 668 24.65 16.17 9.81
C PRO A 668 25.65 15.22 10.50
N ALA A 669 25.71 15.21 11.83
CA ALA A 669 26.60 14.33 12.58
C ALA A 669 26.23 12.85 12.40
N ALA A 670 24.95 12.50 12.45
CA ALA A 670 24.48 11.14 12.22
C ALA A 670 24.77 10.69 10.77
N TYR A 671 24.58 11.57 9.78
CA TYR A 671 24.88 11.27 8.37
C TYR A 671 26.38 11.06 8.14
N LYS A 672 27.22 11.85 8.79
CA LYS A 672 28.67 11.67 8.75
C LYS A 672 29.09 10.35 9.40
N LEU A 673 28.60 10.08 10.61
CA LEU A 673 28.89 8.83 11.35
C LEU A 673 28.37 7.57 10.62
N ALA A 674 27.26 7.67 9.91
CA ALA A 674 26.70 6.58 9.12
C ALA A 674 27.31 6.44 7.71
N SER A 675 28.26 7.31 7.31
CA SER A 675 28.84 7.32 5.96
C SER A 675 30.09 6.46 5.87
N PRO A 676 30.07 5.28 5.21
CA PRO A 676 31.26 4.42 5.05
C PRO A 676 32.48 5.16 4.49
N LEU A 677 32.27 6.08 3.55
CA LEU A 677 33.36 6.87 2.94
C LEU A 677 34.13 7.74 3.95
N GLU A 678 33.46 8.22 5.00
CA GLU A 678 34.07 9.08 6.02
C GLU A 678 35.07 8.32 6.89
N HIS A 679 34.84 7.02 7.11
CA HIS A 679 35.64 6.16 7.94
C HIS A 679 36.74 5.41 7.18
N LEU A 680 36.64 5.31 5.85
CA LEU A 680 37.55 4.50 5.03
C LEU A 680 39.02 4.93 5.23
N ASP A 681 39.88 3.97 5.65
CA ASP A 681 41.33 4.16 5.82
C ASP A 681 42.13 2.95 5.32
N ALA A 682 43.45 3.01 5.40
CA ALA A 682 44.34 1.99 4.82
C ALA A 682 44.33 0.64 5.57
N SER A 683 43.74 0.56 6.77
CA SER A 683 43.61 -0.68 7.55
C SER A 683 42.35 -1.47 7.20
N ASP A 684 41.43 -0.88 6.41
CA ASP A 684 40.16 -1.47 6.08
C ASP A 684 40.28 -2.66 5.10
N PRO A 685 39.37 -3.64 5.19
CA PRO A 685 39.38 -4.81 4.34
C PRO A 685 39.00 -4.51 2.88
N PRO A 686 39.38 -5.39 1.96
CA PRO A 686 38.97 -5.33 0.57
C PRO A 686 37.44 -5.34 0.43
N CYS A 687 36.93 -4.51 -0.53
CA CYS A 687 35.50 -4.35 -0.79
C CYS A 687 35.19 -4.55 -2.29
N TRP A 688 34.28 -5.45 -2.63
CA TRP A 688 33.79 -5.62 -3.99
C TRP A 688 32.32 -5.23 -4.12
N PHE A 689 32.04 -4.14 -4.80
CA PHE A 689 30.68 -3.65 -4.98
C PHE A 689 29.95 -4.39 -6.10
N ILE A 690 28.67 -4.69 -5.90
CA ILE A 690 27.79 -5.23 -6.93
C ILE A 690 26.54 -4.32 -7.01
N THR A 691 26.19 -3.87 -8.22
CA THR A 691 25.01 -3.03 -8.44
C THR A 691 24.33 -3.42 -9.74
N GLY A 692 23.03 -3.15 -9.86
CA GLY A 692 22.33 -3.31 -11.11
C GLY A 692 22.67 -2.19 -12.09
N GLU A 693 22.63 -2.46 -13.39
CA GLU A 693 22.83 -1.44 -14.42
C GLU A 693 21.78 -0.32 -14.33
N LYS A 694 20.52 -0.70 -14.04
CA LYS A 694 19.36 0.21 -13.88
C LYS A 694 19.21 0.76 -12.45
N ASP A 695 20.14 0.46 -11.56
CA ASP A 695 20.17 1.02 -10.20
C ASP A 695 20.67 2.47 -10.23
N ASP A 696 20.43 3.18 -9.13
CA ASP A 696 20.93 4.54 -8.94
C ASP A 696 22.46 4.58 -9.03
N GLU A 697 23.01 5.56 -9.77
CA GLU A 697 24.46 5.68 -9.98
C GLU A 697 25.26 5.81 -8.69
N SER A 698 24.68 6.36 -7.61
CA SER A 698 25.35 6.48 -6.31
C SER A 698 25.69 5.11 -5.70
N THR A 699 24.96 4.04 -6.07
CA THR A 699 25.24 2.67 -5.62
C THR A 699 26.49 2.05 -6.26
N ARG A 700 27.05 2.73 -7.28
CA ARG A 700 28.36 2.35 -7.89
C ARG A 700 29.54 2.75 -7.03
N ALA A 701 29.32 3.45 -5.90
CA ALA A 701 30.30 3.82 -4.89
C ALA A 701 31.57 4.45 -5.46
N LYS A 702 31.44 5.39 -6.41
CA LYS A 702 32.58 5.94 -7.18
C LYS A 702 33.63 6.61 -6.28
N GLU A 703 33.20 7.46 -5.35
CA GLU A 703 34.07 8.18 -4.43
C GLU A 703 34.78 7.22 -3.48
N PHE A 704 34.05 6.24 -2.94
CA PHE A 704 34.59 5.20 -2.08
C PHE A 704 35.69 4.40 -2.80
N ARG A 705 35.40 3.87 -4.00
CA ARG A 705 36.37 3.11 -4.78
C ARG A 705 37.59 3.92 -5.20
N HIS A 706 37.40 5.23 -5.46
CA HIS A 706 38.51 6.13 -5.75
C HIS A 706 39.45 6.29 -4.53
N LYS A 707 38.85 6.53 -3.34
CA LYS A 707 39.61 6.66 -2.09
C LYS A 707 40.28 5.34 -1.71
N ALA A 708 39.58 4.19 -1.83
CA ALA A 708 40.14 2.86 -1.59
C ALA A 708 41.37 2.58 -2.46
N LYS A 709 41.31 2.94 -3.76
CA LYS A 709 42.45 2.81 -4.67
C LYS A 709 43.66 3.69 -4.26
N GLN A 710 43.42 4.92 -3.74
CA GLN A 710 44.48 5.79 -3.22
C GLN A 710 45.12 5.22 -1.95
N LEU A 711 44.36 4.45 -1.18
CA LEU A 711 44.78 3.76 0.04
C LEU A 711 45.35 2.36 -0.23
N GLU A 712 45.49 1.95 -1.51
CA GLU A 712 45.97 0.64 -1.93
C GLU A 712 45.09 -0.54 -1.45
N ILE A 713 43.81 -0.27 -1.08
CA ILE A 713 42.86 -1.31 -0.70
C ILE A 713 42.35 -2.03 -1.97
N SER A 714 42.46 -3.37 -1.98
CA SER A 714 41.94 -4.21 -3.06
C SER A 714 40.41 -4.12 -3.17
N GLY A 715 39.87 -4.09 -4.37
CA GLY A 715 38.42 -4.06 -4.56
C GLY A 715 38.02 -3.72 -6.00
N GLY A 716 36.72 -3.70 -6.22
CA GLY A 716 36.18 -3.46 -7.55
C GLY A 716 34.69 -3.23 -7.60
N LEU A 717 34.15 -3.28 -8.83
CA LEU A 717 32.73 -3.12 -9.11
C LEU A 717 32.29 -4.13 -10.17
N THR A 718 31.18 -4.79 -9.90
CA THR A 718 30.40 -5.51 -10.92
C THR A 718 29.10 -4.75 -11.13
N VAL A 719 28.80 -4.37 -12.36
CA VAL A 719 27.50 -3.89 -12.78
C VAL A 719 26.79 -5.06 -13.44
N VAL A 720 25.67 -5.47 -12.88
CA VAL A 720 24.87 -6.58 -13.41
C VAL A 720 23.96 -6.05 -14.51
N ASP A 721 24.14 -6.54 -15.72
CA ASP A 721 23.45 -6.07 -16.92
C ASP A 721 21.92 -6.25 -16.82
N GLY A 722 21.16 -5.22 -17.24
CA GLY A 722 19.70 -5.19 -17.17
C GLY A 722 19.10 -5.25 -15.76
N ALA A 723 19.92 -5.34 -14.71
CA ALA A 723 19.42 -5.54 -13.34
C ALA A 723 19.01 -4.21 -12.66
N PRO A 724 17.87 -4.18 -11.96
CA PRO A 724 17.43 -3.05 -11.15
C PRO A 724 18.03 -3.09 -9.74
N HIS A 725 17.62 -2.16 -8.87
CA HIS A 725 18.06 -2.15 -7.46
C HIS A 725 17.84 -3.47 -6.71
N PRO A 726 16.65 -4.10 -6.71
CA PRO A 726 16.41 -5.38 -6.02
C PRO A 726 16.70 -6.59 -6.93
N PHE A 727 17.93 -6.72 -7.44
CA PHE A 727 18.28 -7.72 -8.45
C PHE A 727 18.36 -9.18 -7.96
N LEU A 728 18.17 -9.46 -6.68
CA LEU A 728 18.20 -10.85 -6.16
C LEU A 728 16.94 -11.68 -6.50
N GLY A 729 15.94 -11.09 -7.15
CA GLY A 729 14.68 -11.76 -7.49
C GLY A 729 14.69 -12.58 -8.78
N LYS A 730 15.72 -12.46 -9.66
CA LYS A 730 15.86 -13.28 -10.87
C LYS A 730 17.05 -14.21 -10.77
N GLN A 731 16.86 -15.47 -11.16
CA GLN A 731 17.89 -16.52 -11.05
C GLN A 731 19.20 -16.12 -11.72
N VAL A 732 19.15 -15.59 -12.93
CA VAL A 732 20.36 -15.20 -13.69
C VAL A 732 21.18 -14.12 -12.98
N TRP A 733 20.53 -13.15 -12.36
CA TRP A 733 21.20 -12.09 -11.60
C TRP A 733 21.71 -12.60 -10.24
N PHE A 734 20.91 -13.44 -9.60
CA PHE A 734 21.27 -14.09 -8.35
C PHE A 734 22.53 -14.97 -8.54
N ASP A 735 22.57 -15.78 -9.60
CA ASP A 735 23.72 -16.64 -9.90
C ASP A 735 25.00 -15.84 -10.19
N GLN A 736 24.88 -14.74 -10.96
CA GLN A 736 26.00 -13.82 -11.20
C GLN A 736 26.49 -13.19 -9.89
N MET A 737 25.58 -12.77 -9.02
CA MET A 737 25.93 -12.18 -7.73
C MET A 737 26.65 -13.21 -6.84
N VAL A 738 26.10 -14.44 -6.72
CA VAL A 738 26.70 -15.50 -5.89
C VAL A 738 28.06 -15.90 -6.44
N GLU A 739 28.21 -16.07 -7.76
CA GLU A 739 29.49 -16.41 -8.40
C GLU A 739 30.56 -15.33 -8.15
N ARG A 740 30.18 -14.04 -8.29
CA ARG A 740 31.09 -12.91 -8.05
C ARG A 740 31.49 -12.80 -6.58
N SER A 741 30.53 -12.98 -5.69
CA SER A 741 30.78 -12.97 -4.23
C SER A 741 31.68 -14.13 -3.81
N ASP A 742 31.41 -15.34 -4.28
CA ASP A 742 32.24 -16.55 -4.01
C ASP A 742 33.66 -16.35 -4.51
N ARG A 743 33.83 -15.88 -5.77
CA ARG A 743 35.17 -15.62 -6.33
C ARG A 743 35.96 -14.65 -5.48
N PHE A 744 35.32 -13.53 -5.07
CA PHE A 744 35.96 -12.50 -4.25
C PHE A 744 36.26 -13.02 -2.83
N PHE A 745 35.35 -13.72 -2.18
CA PHE A 745 35.59 -14.30 -0.86
C PHE A 745 36.66 -15.40 -0.88
N ARG A 746 36.76 -16.21 -1.97
CA ARG A 746 37.86 -17.18 -2.10
C ARG A 746 39.21 -16.52 -2.18
N GLU A 747 39.31 -15.37 -2.89
CA GLU A 747 40.57 -14.63 -3.02
C GLU A 747 41.04 -14.05 -1.68
N HIS A 748 40.13 -13.69 -0.79
CA HIS A 748 40.46 -12.95 0.44
C HIS A 748 40.22 -13.70 1.74
N LEU A 749 39.42 -14.78 1.76
CA LEU A 749 39.07 -15.53 2.97
C LEU A 749 39.51 -17.01 2.93
N VAL A 750 39.82 -17.56 1.76
CA VAL A 750 40.24 -19.00 1.66
C VAL A 750 41.73 -19.03 1.42
N LYS A 751 42.51 -19.62 2.34
CA LYS A 751 43.95 -19.82 2.19
C LYS A 751 44.26 -21.00 1.30
#